data_da10e3362abaf51170a0c10937f09f28
#
_entry.id   da10e3362abaf51170a0c10937f09f28
#
_cell.length_a   1.000
_cell.length_b   1.000
_cell.length_c   1.000
_cell.angle_alpha   90.00
_cell.angle_beta   90.00
_cell.angle_gamma   90.00
#
_symmetry.space_group_name_H-M   'P 1'
#
loop_
_entity.id
_entity.type
_entity.pdbx_description
1 polymer ?
#
loop_
_entity_poly.entity_id
_entity_poly.type
_entity_poly.pdbx_seq_one_letter_code
_entity_poly.pdbx_strand_id
1 'polypeptide(L)'
;MFKEVFSYRSHVAALVRLLVLSLILTQIPLFNYLGYEFSAAVALCWSFMAGLLTISLWKKSGQGQQPGTKQFIYRSLILGLVPLFIPFLIICLNAFFVKNCSFLGGSILFLLIVLPAVLFSQALAFFLAVWIRRWEKTAFFLSWFIVLFHILYVTFTGAQIFAFNPLLGYFAGLTYDESLEVADRLLLYRMGTLAFTLLMVMAAQYLHERHWPGEGAIQTPPGSSRRGIIFALSIVVALLFFFSNDLGLSSSESHIKKTLGGQAETEHFVISYPDTLLKGARLAQIVQLHEFYYVQLSRALRVRTTRKIHTFLYASAEQKGRLIGAAGTNLAKPWLWQLHINIGDIDASLKHELVHVFAADFGFPLIRVGINSGLIEGLAVAVERIEYEEPVHRLAALVVQNKLAPDVEGLFSLTGFMKAPAGASYVVAGSFCRYLIDRYGMRRFKMLYRTGEFTILYGKPLPMLVREWRRFLGGFYFNGGDRAKAEYLFKRRSIFGKECARVIANVNKESRELLAQRRYEEALVSTDRSLEHSMSVDAAFQKTTALLRLGRYTEAVKFAESNLADSARAASFLTLRVLLGDAFWALDSVESALKVHAEILRTHLSVSWDEALSLRLEILLRPDLARTLKPYYVSLNEDSARVALLERIVRAEPDEPVTMFLLARERIAHEKFDEAIQLLDAVPAMKSPILELARQRRLGQLSLALGRYERAKVYFWQSLNHVYRDSQALEIEERLKFCEWMTTAGEQVN
;
A
#
# COMPACT_ATOMS: atom_id res chain seq x y z
N MET A 1 16.96 -47.47 -6.73
CA MET A 1 16.70 -46.18 -7.42
C MET A 1 16.66 -45.01 -6.43
N PHE A 2 15.80 -44.96 -5.40
CA PHE A 2 15.76 -43.88 -4.40
C PHE A 2 17.12 -43.77 -3.65
N LYS A 3 17.66 -44.87 -3.11
CA LYS A 3 18.96 -44.94 -2.47
C LYS A 3 20.11 -44.45 -3.37
N GLU A 4 20.07 -44.71 -4.66
CA GLU A 4 21.12 -44.28 -5.62
C GLU A 4 21.11 -42.78 -5.84
N VAL A 5 19.93 -42.14 -5.96
CA VAL A 5 19.81 -40.68 -6.18
C VAL A 5 20.35 -39.90 -4.98
N PHE A 6 20.15 -40.39 -3.74
CA PHE A 6 20.56 -39.71 -2.52
C PHE A 6 21.85 -40.24 -1.88
N SER A 7 22.56 -41.19 -2.51
CA SER A 7 23.85 -41.72 -2.01
C SER A 7 25.04 -40.77 -2.21
N TYR A 8 24.91 -39.76 -3.04
CA TYR A 8 26.01 -38.86 -3.34
C TYR A 8 26.20 -37.77 -2.26
N ARG A 9 27.46 -37.54 -1.82
CA ARG A 9 27.80 -36.52 -0.82
C ARG A 9 27.23 -35.12 -1.17
N SER A 10 27.23 -34.74 -2.43
CA SER A 10 26.67 -33.44 -2.89
C SER A 10 25.14 -33.34 -2.68
N HIS A 11 24.42 -34.46 -2.84
CA HIS A 11 22.99 -34.49 -2.63
C HIS A 11 22.65 -34.42 -1.14
N VAL A 12 23.37 -35.18 -0.30
CA VAL A 12 23.22 -35.12 1.15
C VAL A 12 23.53 -33.71 1.67
N ALA A 13 24.61 -33.09 1.21
CA ALA A 13 24.94 -31.73 1.60
C ALA A 13 23.86 -30.69 1.20
N ALA A 14 23.20 -30.88 0.05
CA ALA A 14 22.08 -30.02 -0.36
C ALA A 14 20.86 -30.22 0.53
N LEU A 15 20.54 -31.45 0.92
CA LEU A 15 19.44 -31.74 1.86
C LEU A 15 19.68 -31.11 3.24
N VAL A 16 20.91 -31.24 3.76
CA VAL A 16 21.30 -30.60 5.03
C VAL A 16 21.13 -29.08 4.95
N ARG A 17 21.59 -28.45 3.84
CA ARG A 17 21.40 -27.00 3.64
C ARG A 17 19.93 -26.61 3.59
N LEU A 18 19.08 -27.39 2.92
CA LEU A 18 17.64 -27.16 2.86
C LEU A 18 16.99 -27.28 4.24
N LEU A 19 17.39 -28.28 5.03
CA LEU A 19 16.94 -28.47 6.40
C LEU A 19 17.33 -27.27 7.27
N VAL A 20 18.60 -26.86 7.24
CA VAL A 20 19.09 -25.69 8.01
C VAL A 20 18.39 -24.41 7.58
N LEU A 21 18.23 -24.17 6.28
CA LEU A 21 17.47 -23.05 5.78
C LEU A 21 16.06 -23.03 6.33
N SER A 22 15.36 -24.17 6.26
CA SER A 22 13.98 -24.28 6.72
C SER A 22 13.86 -23.98 8.21
N LEU A 23 14.79 -24.45 9.03
CA LEU A 23 14.86 -24.16 10.47
C LEU A 23 15.15 -22.68 10.75
N ILE A 24 16.04 -22.05 9.98
CA ILE A 24 16.31 -20.61 10.11
C ILE A 24 15.05 -19.79 9.78
N LEU A 25 14.33 -20.13 8.72
CA LEU A 25 13.13 -19.43 8.31
C LEU A 25 12.04 -19.44 9.38
N THR A 26 11.93 -20.50 10.19
CA THR A 26 10.97 -20.56 11.32
C THR A 26 11.25 -19.52 12.41
N GLN A 27 12.45 -18.93 12.45
CA GLN A 27 12.83 -17.91 13.44
C GLN A 27 12.62 -16.47 12.94
N ILE A 28 12.28 -16.30 11.67
CA ILE A 28 12.17 -14.96 11.05
C ILE A 28 10.68 -14.61 10.91
N PRO A 29 10.20 -13.49 11.48
CA PRO A 29 8.83 -13.04 11.30
C PRO A 29 8.45 -12.96 9.81
N LEU A 30 7.21 -13.28 9.47
CA LEU A 30 6.64 -13.47 8.13
C LEU A 30 7.11 -14.74 7.40
N PHE A 31 8.30 -15.26 7.67
CA PHE A 31 8.78 -16.54 7.13
C PHE A 31 8.47 -17.72 8.04
N ASN A 32 8.02 -17.48 9.27
CA ASN A 32 7.81 -18.48 10.31
C ASN A 32 6.43 -19.17 10.26
N TYR A 33 5.66 -18.94 9.22
CA TYR A 33 4.41 -19.65 8.94
C TYR A 33 4.29 -19.97 7.44
N LEU A 34 3.42 -20.92 7.11
CA LEU A 34 3.19 -21.34 5.74
C LEU A 34 2.44 -20.24 4.98
N GLY A 35 3.15 -19.50 4.13
CA GLY A 35 2.66 -18.35 3.39
C GLY A 35 3.54 -17.99 2.21
N TYR A 36 3.33 -16.80 1.68
CA TYR A 36 4.03 -16.31 0.49
C TYR A 36 5.54 -16.20 0.72
N GLU A 37 5.97 -15.55 1.80
CA GLU A 37 7.38 -15.24 2.07
C GLU A 37 8.20 -16.51 2.29
N PHE A 38 7.67 -17.48 3.07
CA PHE A 38 8.30 -18.78 3.26
C PHE A 38 8.45 -19.52 1.91
N SER A 39 7.37 -19.58 1.13
CA SER A 39 7.34 -20.26 -0.16
C SER A 39 8.33 -19.64 -1.14
N ALA A 40 8.42 -18.32 -1.20
CA ALA A 40 9.35 -17.61 -2.07
C ALA A 40 10.82 -17.87 -1.69
N ALA A 41 11.14 -17.89 -0.39
CA ALA A 41 12.49 -18.19 0.08
C ALA A 41 12.91 -19.63 -0.25
N VAL A 42 12.02 -20.59 -0.01
CA VAL A 42 12.26 -22.00 -0.37
C VAL A 42 12.41 -22.16 -1.88
N ALA A 43 11.54 -21.50 -2.68
CA ALA A 43 11.60 -21.54 -4.13
C ALA A 43 12.94 -21.04 -4.66
N LEU A 44 13.42 -19.89 -4.18
CA LEU A 44 14.72 -19.34 -4.59
C LEU A 44 15.86 -20.29 -4.25
N CYS A 45 15.99 -20.65 -2.98
CA CYS A 45 17.14 -21.41 -2.52
C CYS A 45 17.14 -22.83 -3.10
N TRP A 46 15.99 -23.51 -3.09
CA TRP A 46 15.95 -24.89 -3.55
C TRP A 46 15.98 -25.02 -5.07
N SER A 47 15.33 -24.14 -5.83
CA SER A 47 15.39 -24.20 -7.30
C SER A 47 16.83 -24.04 -7.82
N PHE A 48 17.62 -23.15 -7.20
CA PHE A 48 19.05 -23.01 -7.54
C PHE A 48 19.83 -24.30 -7.27
N MET A 49 19.66 -24.88 -6.06
CA MET A 49 20.34 -26.13 -5.72
C MET A 49 19.89 -27.30 -6.61
N ALA A 50 18.58 -27.44 -6.85
CA ALA A 50 18.03 -28.48 -7.71
C ALA A 50 18.57 -28.42 -9.14
N GLY A 51 18.73 -27.19 -9.69
CA GLY A 51 19.35 -27.02 -11.00
C GLY A 51 20.81 -27.48 -11.04
N LEU A 52 21.63 -27.11 -10.06
CA LEU A 52 23.03 -27.55 -9.96
C LEU A 52 23.15 -29.07 -9.78
N LEU A 53 22.24 -29.66 -9.00
CA LEU A 53 22.18 -31.10 -8.81
C LEU A 53 21.77 -31.83 -10.10
N THR A 54 20.85 -31.25 -10.87
CA THR A 54 20.46 -31.78 -12.20
C THR A 54 21.63 -31.83 -13.19
N ILE A 55 22.45 -30.78 -13.25
CA ILE A 55 23.69 -30.79 -14.05
C ILE A 55 24.66 -31.89 -13.56
N SER A 56 24.81 -31.98 -12.24
CA SER A 56 25.71 -33.00 -11.67
C SER A 56 25.23 -34.42 -11.96
N LEU A 57 23.92 -34.65 -11.92
CA LEU A 57 23.28 -35.93 -12.29
C LEU A 57 23.49 -36.25 -13.77
N TRP A 58 23.32 -35.23 -14.66
CA TRP A 58 23.53 -35.40 -16.10
C TRP A 58 24.97 -35.83 -16.44
N LYS A 59 25.97 -35.16 -15.85
CA LYS A 59 27.38 -35.50 -16.07
C LYS A 59 27.72 -36.94 -15.64
N LYS A 60 27.19 -37.37 -14.50
CA LYS A 60 27.47 -38.73 -14.00
C LYS A 60 26.77 -39.80 -14.83
N SER A 61 25.59 -39.47 -15.39
CA SER A 61 24.87 -40.36 -16.28
C SER A 61 25.61 -40.59 -17.62
N GLY A 62 26.42 -39.63 -18.05
CA GLY A 62 27.20 -39.73 -19.31
C GLY A 62 28.54 -40.48 -19.20
N GLN A 63 29.00 -40.86 -17.97
CA GLN A 63 30.24 -41.60 -17.75
C GLN A 63 30.10 -43.12 -17.81
N GLY A 64 28.87 -43.65 -17.95
CA GLY A 64 28.55 -45.05 -18.16
C GLY A 64 27.60 -45.20 -19.33
N GLN A 65 27.08 -46.43 -19.64
CA GLN A 65 26.07 -46.65 -20.69
C GLN A 65 25.00 -45.56 -20.61
N GLN A 66 24.75 -44.84 -21.71
CA GLN A 66 23.85 -43.68 -21.77
C GLN A 66 22.49 -43.98 -21.13
N PRO A 67 22.10 -43.36 -20.01
CA PRO A 67 20.77 -43.55 -19.51
C PRO A 67 19.79 -42.95 -20.51
N GLY A 68 18.75 -43.64 -20.82
CA GLY A 68 17.69 -43.06 -21.67
C GLY A 68 17.20 -41.75 -21.06
N THR A 69 17.03 -40.72 -21.87
CA THR A 69 16.60 -39.37 -21.46
C THR A 69 15.40 -39.39 -20.52
N LYS A 70 14.51 -40.35 -20.70
CA LYS A 70 13.32 -40.56 -19.82
C LYS A 70 13.72 -40.92 -18.40
N GLN A 71 14.69 -41.82 -18.20
CA GLN A 71 15.17 -42.22 -16.87
C GLN A 71 15.90 -41.07 -16.16
N PHE A 72 16.67 -40.28 -16.91
CA PHE A 72 17.30 -39.07 -16.39
C PHE A 72 16.26 -38.06 -15.90
N ILE A 73 15.25 -37.74 -16.73
CA ILE A 73 14.17 -36.80 -16.34
C ILE A 73 13.47 -37.29 -15.07
N TYR A 74 13.12 -38.55 -14.99
CA TYR A 74 12.47 -39.12 -13.81
C TYR A 74 13.35 -39.01 -12.55
N ARG A 75 14.64 -39.32 -12.65
CA ARG A 75 15.60 -39.15 -11.54
C ARG A 75 15.78 -37.69 -11.15
N SER A 76 15.83 -36.77 -12.10
CA SER A 76 15.87 -35.33 -11.86
C SER A 76 14.63 -34.85 -11.12
N LEU A 77 13.44 -35.27 -11.53
CA LEU A 77 12.18 -34.92 -10.86
C LEU A 77 12.18 -35.40 -9.39
N ILE A 78 12.58 -36.65 -9.13
CA ILE A 78 12.71 -37.16 -7.75
C ILE A 78 13.67 -36.28 -6.95
N LEU A 79 14.82 -35.96 -7.51
CA LEU A 79 15.84 -35.13 -6.87
C LEU A 79 15.36 -33.72 -6.54
N GLY A 80 14.55 -33.12 -7.38
CA GLY A 80 13.99 -31.78 -7.18
C GLY A 80 12.78 -31.71 -6.28
N LEU A 81 11.86 -32.69 -6.40
CA LEU A 81 10.55 -32.59 -5.77
C LEU A 81 10.45 -33.27 -4.40
N VAL A 82 11.11 -34.44 -4.24
CA VAL A 82 11.02 -35.17 -2.97
C VAL A 82 11.57 -34.37 -1.79
N PRO A 83 12.71 -33.65 -1.91
CA PRO A 83 13.21 -32.85 -0.80
C PRO A 83 12.28 -31.71 -0.34
N LEU A 84 11.31 -31.30 -1.16
CA LEU A 84 10.33 -30.29 -0.78
C LEU A 84 9.46 -30.68 0.41
N PHE A 85 9.35 -31.99 0.70
CA PHE A 85 8.72 -32.46 1.94
C PHE A 85 9.44 -31.98 3.19
N ILE A 86 10.75 -31.70 3.14
CA ILE A 86 11.52 -31.21 4.30
C ILE A 86 11.02 -29.83 4.76
N PRO A 87 11.09 -28.76 3.95
CA PRO A 87 10.60 -27.45 4.34
C PRO A 87 9.09 -27.46 4.63
N PHE A 88 8.30 -28.21 3.86
CA PHE A 88 6.87 -28.33 4.09
C PHE A 88 6.56 -28.97 5.46
N LEU A 89 7.21 -30.06 5.81
CA LEU A 89 7.02 -30.72 7.11
C LEU A 89 7.47 -29.84 8.26
N ILE A 90 8.63 -29.17 8.14
CA ILE A 90 9.15 -28.28 9.18
C ILE A 90 8.18 -27.14 9.46
N ILE A 91 7.65 -26.49 8.43
CA ILE A 91 6.73 -25.36 8.62
C ILE A 91 5.36 -25.83 9.13
N CYS A 92 4.92 -27.05 8.76
CA CYS A 92 3.73 -27.67 9.33
C CYS A 92 3.90 -27.96 10.82
N LEU A 93 5.07 -28.48 11.22
CA LEU A 93 5.39 -28.70 12.63
C LEU A 93 5.52 -27.37 13.38
N ASN A 94 6.05 -26.31 12.74
CA ASN A 94 6.12 -25.00 13.33
C ASN A 94 4.73 -24.38 13.61
N ALA A 95 3.68 -24.84 12.94
CA ALA A 95 2.31 -24.39 13.20
C ALA A 95 1.79 -24.76 14.61
N PHE A 96 2.45 -25.68 15.32
CA PHE A 96 2.18 -25.94 16.74
C PHE A 96 2.73 -24.84 17.67
N PHE A 97 3.69 -24.06 17.21
CA PHE A 97 4.36 -23.00 17.99
C PHE A 97 3.98 -21.59 17.51
N VAL A 98 3.70 -21.44 16.22
CA VAL A 98 3.35 -20.16 15.58
C VAL A 98 2.00 -20.31 14.90
N LYS A 99 1.07 -19.42 15.23
CA LYS A 99 -0.28 -19.42 14.65
C LYS A 99 -0.24 -19.30 13.12
N ASN A 100 -0.84 -20.26 12.43
CA ASN A 100 -1.04 -20.23 10.99
C ASN A 100 -2.52 -20.00 10.68
N CYS A 101 -2.86 -18.82 10.21
CA CYS A 101 -4.25 -18.40 10.00
C CYS A 101 -4.88 -18.88 8.69
N SER A 102 -4.10 -19.41 7.76
CA SER A 102 -4.60 -19.98 6.49
C SER A 102 -3.70 -21.10 6.01
N PHE A 103 -3.82 -22.26 6.64
CA PHE A 103 -2.99 -23.42 6.32
C PHE A 103 -3.22 -23.91 4.88
N LEU A 104 -4.49 -24.01 4.47
CA LEU A 104 -4.83 -24.45 3.10
C LEU A 104 -4.36 -23.45 2.05
N GLY A 105 -4.62 -22.15 2.27
CA GLY A 105 -4.16 -21.09 1.37
C GLY A 105 -2.63 -21.04 1.27
N GLY A 106 -1.93 -21.20 2.41
CA GLY A 106 -0.47 -21.30 2.45
C GLY A 106 0.05 -22.53 1.69
N SER A 107 -0.62 -23.67 1.81
CA SER A 107 -0.26 -24.90 1.06
C SER A 107 -0.43 -24.73 -0.44
N ILE A 108 -1.52 -24.09 -0.86
CA ILE A 108 -1.75 -23.75 -2.29
C ILE A 108 -0.66 -22.82 -2.81
N LEU A 109 -0.31 -21.76 -2.04
CA LEU A 109 0.78 -20.85 -2.40
C LEU A 109 2.13 -21.58 -2.48
N PHE A 110 2.42 -22.49 -1.54
CA PHE A 110 3.63 -23.30 -1.58
C PHE A 110 3.73 -24.12 -2.86
N LEU A 111 2.65 -24.79 -3.23
CA LEU A 111 2.61 -25.57 -4.48
C LEU A 111 2.73 -24.67 -5.72
N LEU A 112 2.01 -23.54 -5.77
CA LEU A 112 2.04 -22.64 -6.91
C LEU A 112 3.37 -21.90 -7.07
N ILE A 113 4.09 -21.64 -5.99
CA ILE A 113 5.35 -20.90 -6.05
C ILE A 113 6.53 -21.85 -6.20
N VAL A 114 6.65 -22.86 -5.33
CA VAL A 114 7.86 -23.68 -5.23
C VAL A 114 7.95 -24.70 -6.35
N LEU A 115 6.86 -25.42 -6.63
CA LEU A 115 6.87 -26.51 -7.61
C LEU A 115 7.27 -26.02 -9.03
N PRO A 116 6.62 -25.00 -9.62
CA PRO A 116 7.02 -24.53 -10.95
C PRO A 116 8.42 -23.93 -10.97
N ALA A 117 8.88 -23.28 -9.89
CA ALA A 117 10.23 -22.72 -9.81
C ALA A 117 11.32 -23.80 -9.87
N VAL A 118 11.12 -24.91 -9.15
CA VAL A 118 12.03 -26.06 -9.17
C VAL A 118 12.05 -26.71 -10.53
N LEU A 119 10.89 -27.00 -11.10
CA LEU A 119 10.78 -27.60 -12.43
C LEU A 119 11.40 -26.74 -13.54
N PHE A 120 11.16 -25.43 -13.50
CA PHE A 120 11.77 -24.47 -14.42
C PHE A 120 13.30 -24.50 -14.30
N SER A 121 13.83 -24.45 -13.08
CA SER A 121 15.25 -24.42 -12.84
C SER A 121 15.96 -25.73 -13.30
N GLN A 122 15.31 -26.87 -13.07
CA GLN A 122 15.81 -28.18 -13.55
C GLN A 122 15.77 -28.28 -15.07
N ALA A 123 14.71 -27.78 -15.72
CA ALA A 123 14.60 -27.75 -17.17
C ALA A 123 15.66 -26.85 -17.81
N LEU A 124 15.87 -25.66 -17.22
CA LEU A 124 16.95 -24.75 -17.63
C LEU A 124 18.33 -25.40 -17.50
N ALA A 125 18.55 -26.05 -16.36
CA ALA A 125 19.81 -26.76 -16.09
C ALA A 125 20.04 -27.91 -17.09
N PHE A 126 19.01 -28.69 -17.39
CA PHE A 126 19.07 -29.77 -18.39
C PHE A 126 19.32 -29.23 -19.79
N PHE A 127 18.57 -28.20 -20.21
CA PHE A 127 18.77 -27.56 -21.51
C PHE A 127 20.19 -27.06 -21.70
N LEU A 128 20.73 -26.34 -20.72
CA LEU A 128 22.09 -25.80 -20.75
C LEU A 128 23.15 -26.91 -20.70
N ALA A 129 22.92 -27.97 -19.94
CA ALA A 129 23.84 -29.10 -19.86
C ALA A 129 23.97 -29.89 -21.18
N VAL A 130 22.87 -29.95 -21.97
CA VAL A 130 22.89 -30.54 -23.31
C VAL A 130 23.52 -29.61 -24.34
N TRP A 131 23.24 -28.30 -24.25
CA TRP A 131 23.69 -27.32 -25.24
C TRP A 131 25.13 -26.88 -25.03
N ILE A 132 25.55 -26.61 -23.75
CA ILE A 132 26.87 -26.06 -23.37
C ILE A 132 27.69 -27.13 -22.65
N ARG A 133 28.58 -27.83 -23.37
CA ARG A 133 29.30 -29.03 -22.87
C ARG A 133 30.39 -28.76 -21.84
N ARG A 134 30.98 -27.56 -21.79
CA ARG A 134 32.21 -27.30 -21.01
C ARG A 134 31.97 -26.35 -19.80
N TRP A 135 31.01 -25.43 -19.89
CA TRP A 135 30.76 -24.37 -18.91
C TRP A 135 29.31 -24.38 -18.41
N GLU A 136 28.65 -25.53 -18.41
CA GLU A 136 27.22 -25.66 -18.11
C GLU A 136 26.82 -25.15 -16.73
N LYS A 137 27.66 -25.33 -15.68
CA LYS A 137 27.39 -24.81 -14.34
C LYS A 137 27.50 -23.29 -14.30
N THR A 138 28.48 -22.72 -14.98
CA THR A 138 28.63 -21.27 -15.08
C THR A 138 27.52 -20.66 -15.90
N ALA A 139 27.14 -21.28 -17.02
CA ALA A 139 26.02 -20.85 -17.84
C ALA A 139 24.70 -20.90 -17.06
N PHE A 140 24.47 -21.96 -16.28
CA PHE A 140 23.30 -22.07 -15.43
C PHE A 140 23.29 -20.98 -14.35
N PHE A 141 24.41 -20.78 -13.66
CA PHE A 141 24.56 -19.73 -12.65
C PHE A 141 24.19 -18.36 -13.24
N LEU A 142 24.81 -17.98 -14.35
CA LEU A 142 24.56 -16.70 -15.00
C LEU A 142 23.11 -16.57 -15.46
N SER A 143 22.56 -17.57 -16.13
CA SER A 143 21.17 -17.55 -16.61
C SER A 143 20.18 -17.48 -15.47
N TRP A 144 20.41 -18.22 -14.37
CA TRP A 144 19.54 -18.20 -13.20
C TRP A 144 19.54 -16.82 -12.53
N PHE A 145 20.70 -16.19 -12.39
CA PHE A 145 20.80 -14.83 -11.86
C PHE A 145 20.22 -13.77 -12.80
N ILE A 146 20.38 -13.92 -14.12
CA ILE A 146 19.70 -13.04 -15.09
C ILE A 146 18.18 -13.12 -14.91
N VAL A 147 17.63 -14.32 -14.80
CA VAL A 147 16.20 -14.51 -14.55
C VAL A 147 15.78 -13.87 -13.21
N LEU A 148 16.56 -14.05 -12.15
CA LEU A 148 16.27 -13.43 -10.86
C LEU A 148 16.33 -11.90 -10.93
N PHE A 149 17.41 -11.34 -11.47
CA PHE A 149 17.62 -9.89 -11.56
C PHE A 149 16.70 -9.20 -12.58
N HIS A 150 16.04 -9.95 -13.46
CA HIS A 150 14.99 -9.41 -14.32
C HIS A 150 13.90 -8.68 -13.53
N ILE A 151 13.63 -9.10 -12.28
CA ILE A 151 12.70 -8.41 -11.36
C ILE A 151 13.15 -6.95 -11.16
N LEU A 152 14.42 -6.75 -10.83
CA LEU A 152 14.98 -5.42 -10.62
C LEU A 152 14.94 -4.59 -11.91
N TYR A 153 15.26 -5.21 -13.05
CA TYR A 153 15.17 -4.54 -14.34
C TYR A 153 13.75 -4.01 -14.59
N VAL A 154 12.73 -4.87 -14.49
CA VAL A 154 11.33 -4.50 -14.74
C VAL A 154 10.84 -3.42 -13.76
N THR A 155 11.11 -3.57 -12.46
CA THR A 155 10.63 -2.64 -11.44
C THR A 155 11.38 -1.31 -11.46
N PHE A 156 12.63 -1.29 -11.93
CA PHE A 156 13.44 -0.09 -12.02
C PHE A 156 13.22 0.69 -13.33
N THR A 157 13.08 0.00 -14.46
CA THR A 157 12.93 0.64 -15.79
C THR A 157 11.49 0.86 -16.21
N GLY A 158 10.53 0.07 -15.68
CA GLY A 158 9.10 0.17 -16.00
C GLY A 158 8.34 1.09 -15.03
N ALA A 159 7.12 1.44 -15.41
CA ALA A 159 6.19 2.17 -14.54
C ALA A 159 5.70 1.30 -13.36
N GLN A 160 5.51 0.00 -13.59
CA GLN A 160 5.09 -0.97 -12.59
C GLN A 160 6.16 -1.21 -11.50
N ILE A 161 5.71 -1.61 -10.30
CA ILE A 161 6.59 -2.01 -9.20
C ILE A 161 6.53 -3.51 -8.91
N PHE A 162 5.60 -4.23 -9.53
CA PHE A 162 5.50 -5.67 -9.44
C PHE A 162 6.24 -6.36 -10.59
N ALA A 163 6.59 -7.61 -10.40
CA ALA A 163 7.11 -8.45 -11.47
C ALA A 163 6.66 -9.90 -11.31
N PHE A 164 6.22 -10.52 -12.41
CA PHE A 164 6.11 -11.98 -12.47
C PHE A 164 7.46 -12.58 -12.87
N ASN A 165 7.83 -13.66 -12.20
CA ASN A 165 9.15 -14.27 -12.36
C ASN A 165 9.06 -15.80 -12.22
N PRO A 166 9.72 -16.59 -13.09
CA PRO A 166 9.67 -18.06 -13.01
C PRO A 166 10.16 -18.62 -11.66
N LEU A 167 11.10 -17.95 -10.98
CA LEU A 167 11.69 -18.42 -9.73
C LEU A 167 10.85 -18.05 -8.51
N LEU A 168 10.32 -16.81 -8.44
CA LEU A 168 9.55 -16.30 -7.30
C LEU A 168 8.03 -16.40 -7.49
N GLY A 169 7.56 -16.54 -8.72
CA GLY A 169 6.15 -16.40 -9.06
C GLY A 169 5.74 -14.96 -9.23
N TYR A 170 5.56 -14.25 -8.16
CA TYR A 170 5.17 -12.86 -8.12
C TYR A 170 6.05 -12.10 -7.14
N PHE A 171 6.49 -10.93 -7.51
CA PHE A 171 7.14 -9.96 -6.64
C PHE A 171 6.25 -8.74 -6.53
N ALA A 172 5.78 -8.44 -5.34
CA ALA A 172 4.82 -7.36 -5.09
C ALA A 172 5.43 -5.95 -5.10
N GLY A 173 6.75 -5.85 -5.21
CA GLY A 173 7.45 -4.59 -4.95
C GLY A 173 7.62 -4.32 -3.44
N LEU A 174 8.26 -3.21 -3.14
CA LEU A 174 8.46 -2.74 -1.76
C LEU A 174 7.36 -1.72 -1.44
N THR A 175 6.15 -2.20 -1.15
CA THR A 175 5.02 -1.36 -0.76
C THR A 175 4.56 -1.66 0.65
N TYR A 176 3.84 -0.71 1.25
CA TYR A 176 3.19 -0.88 2.55
C TYR A 176 1.83 -1.59 2.46
N ASP A 177 1.38 -1.96 1.25
CA ASP A 177 0.13 -2.67 1.05
C ASP A 177 0.22 -4.07 1.67
N GLU A 178 -0.58 -4.33 2.70
CA GLU A 178 -0.58 -5.60 3.42
C GLU A 178 -1.35 -6.70 2.66
N SER A 179 -2.32 -6.34 1.79
CA SER A 179 -3.09 -7.28 0.97
C SER A 179 -2.35 -7.68 -0.31
N LEU A 180 -2.41 -8.97 -0.66
CA LEU A 180 -1.86 -9.51 -1.92
C LEU A 180 -3.01 -10.12 -2.74
N GLU A 181 -3.41 -9.44 -3.81
CA GLU A 181 -4.48 -9.87 -4.72
C GLU A 181 -3.92 -10.26 -6.08
N VAL A 182 -3.37 -11.45 -6.18
CA VAL A 182 -2.73 -11.91 -7.42
C VAL A 182 -3.05 -13.36 -7.79
N ALA A 183 -4.02 -13.99 -7.11
CA ALA A 183 -4.26 -15.42 -7.25
C ALA A 183 -4.49 -15.85 -8.72
N ASP A 184 -5.39 -15.20 -9.43
CA ASP A 184 -5.73 -15.56 -10.80
C ASP A 184 -4.58 -15.29 -11.77
N ARG A 185 -3.95 -14.11 -11.67
CA ARG A 185 -2.79 -13.74 -12.50
C ARG A 185 -1.58 -14.64 -12.22
N LEU A 186 -1.38 -14.99 -10.94
CA LEU A 186 -0.31 -15.92 -10.55
C LEU A 186 -0.56 -17.31 -11.14
N LEU A 187 -1.79 -17.82 -11.08
CA LEU A 187 -2.13 -19.11 -11.66
C LEU A 187 -1.86 -19.12 -13.17
N LEU A 188 -2.35 -18.10 -13.89
CA LEU A 188 -2.13 -17.95 -15.33
C LEU A 188 -0.62 -17.91 -15.66
N TYR A 189 0.15 -17.11 -14.93
CA TYR A 189 1.58 -17.01 -15.11
C TYR A 189 2.30 -18.34 -14.85
N ARG A 190 1.87 -19.10 -13.83
CA ARG A 190 2.44 -20.41 -13.50
C ARG A 190 2.13 -21.48 -14.55
N MET A 191 0.95 -21.44 -15.15
CA MET A 191 0.65 -22.27 -16.32
C MET A 191 1.60 -21.97 -17.49
N GLY A 192 1.84 -20.70 -17.77
CA GLY A 192 2.84 -20.27 -18.76
C GLY A 192 4.26 -20.70 -18.41
N THR A 193 4.65 -20.61 -17.13
CA THR A 193 5.95 -21.10 -16.65
C THR A 193 6.11 -22.61 -16.89
N LEU A 194 5.08 -23.39 -16.61
CA LEU A 194 5.09 -24.84 -16.84
C LEU A 194 5.12 -25.19 -18.34
N ALA A 195 4.37 -24.46 -19.18
CA ALA A 195 4.43 -24.61 -20.63
C ALA A 195 5.84 -24.33 -21.18
N PHE A 196 6.48 -23.26 -20.72
CA PHE A 196 7.86 -22.92 -21.10
C PHE A 196 8.88 -23.94 -20.56
N THR A 197 8.66 -24.44 -19.34
CA THR A 197 9.47 -25.53 -18.77
C THR A 197 9.41 -26.80 -19.64
N LEU A 198 8.22 -27.21 -20.06
CA LEU A 198 8.02 -28.36 -20.92
C LEU A 198 8.69 -28.15 -22.28
N LEU A 199 8.55 -26.95 -22.85
CA LEU A 199 9.21 -26.57 -24.10
C LEU A 199 10.74 -26.72 -23.99
N MET A 200 11.37 -26.23 -22.91
CA MET A 200 12.82 -26.39 -22.67
C MET A 200 13.23 -27.86 -22.55
N VAL A 201 12.46 -28.68 -21.83
CA VAL A 201 12.73 -30.12 -21.71
C VAL A 201 12.66 -30.80 -23.07
N MET A 202 11.65 -30.53 -23.88
CA MET A 202 11.48 -31.07 -25.20
C MET A 202 12.58 -30.61 -26.17
N ALA A 203 13.00 -29.34 -26.08
CA ALA A 203 14.09 -28.81 -26.87
C ALA A 203 15.42 -29.46 -26.47
N ALA A 204 15.68 -29.66 -25.17
CA ALA A 204 16.87 -30.37 -24.69
C ALA A 204 16.91 -31.82 -25.20
N GLN A 205 15.79 -32.54 -25.14
CA GLN A 205 15.69 -33.90 -25.69
C GLN A 205 15.95 -33.94 -27.20
N TYR A 206 15.36 -33.00 -27.96
CA TYR A 206 15.56 -32.90 -29.40
C TYR A 206 17.04 -32.64 -29.77
N LEU A 207 17.67 -31.68 -29.04
CA LEU A 207 19.10 -31.38 -29.23
C LEU A 207 20.00 -32.59 -28.88
N HIS A 208 19.67 -33.30 -27.80
CA HIS A 208 20.42 -34.47 -27.38
C HIS A 208 20.34 -35.59 -28.44
N GLU A 209 19.16 -35.95 -28.91
CA GLU A 209 18.94 -36.98 -29.94
C GLU A 209 19.66 -36.62 -31.25
N ARG A 210 19.75 -35.35 -31.62
CA ARG A 210 20.42 -34.88 -32.83
C ARG A 210 21.92 -34.92 -32.75
N HIS A 211 22.49 -34.61 -31.59
CA HIS A 211 23.97 -34.54 -31.43
C HIS A 211 24.62 -35.87 -30.97
N TRP A 212 23.79 -36.82 -30.48
CA TRP A 212 24.24 -38.09 -29.92
C TRP A 212 23.33 -39.21 -30.38
N PRO A 213 23.34 -39.54 -31.69
CA PRO A 213 22.62 -40.71 -32.14
C PRO A 213 23.30 -41.93 -31.52
N GLY A 214 22.57 -42.75 -30.74
CA GLY A 214 23.09 -44.00 -30.19
C GLY A 214 23.54 -44.92 -31.28
N GLU A 215 24.61 -45.71 -31.04
CA GLU A 215 25.06 -46.72 -31.98
C GLU A 215 23.91 -47.66 -32.35
N GLY A 216 23.50 -47.66 -33.61
CA GLY A 216 22.38 -48.47 -34.14
C GLY A 216 21.02 -47.77 -34.21
N ALA A 217 20.91 -46.49 -33.80
CA ALA A 217 19.63 -45.77 -34.00
C ALA A 217 19.51 -45.33 -35.47
N ILE A 218 18.58 -45.98 -36.20
CA ILE A 218 18.05 -45.43 -37.45
C ILE A 218 17.54 -44.02 -37.10
N GLN A 219 18.04 -42.99 -37.79
CA GLN A 219 17.60 -41.59 -37.61
C GLN A 219 16.12 -41.49 -38.06
N THR A 220 15.21 -41.94 -37.22
CA THR A 220 13.80 -41.65 -37.43
C THR A 220 13.62 -40.18 -37.07
N PRO A 221 13.17 -39.34 -38.00
CA PRO A 221 12.85 -37.95 -37.69
C PRO A 221 11.85 -37.92 -36.52
N PRO A 222 12.01 -36.97 -35.57
CA PRO A 222 11.09 -36.90 -34.45
C PRO A 222 9.67 -36.94 -34.99
N GLY A 223 8.82 -37.82 -34.41
CA GLY A 223 7.45 -38.06 -34.90
C GLY A 223 6.70 -36.75 -35.05
N SER A 224 5.85 -36.66 -36.06
CA SER A 224 5.07 -35.47 -36.41
C SER A 224 4.35 -34.86 -35.19
N SER A 225 3.86 -35.70 -34.28
CA SER A 225 3.23 -35.31 -33.02
C SER A 225 4.13 -34.50 -32.10
N ARG A 226 5.43 -34.83 -31.97
CA ARG A 226 6.36 -34.12 -31.11
C ARG A 226 6.68 -32.72 -31.65
N ARG A 227 6.85 -32.55 -32.94
CA ARG A 227 7.03 -31.24 -33.60
C ARG A 227 5.78 -30.38 -33.41
N GLY A 228 4.58 -30.99 -33.56
CA GLY A 228 3.32 -30.32 -33.33
C GLY A 228 3.18 -29.81 -31.89
N ILE A 229 3.60 -30.58 -30.87
CA ILE A 229 3.57 -30.15 -29.46
C ILE A 229 4.55 -29.01 -29.22
N ILE A 230 5.78 -29.10 -29.72
CA ILE A 230 6.77 -28.00 -29.58
C ILE A 230 6.23 -26.73 -30.22
N PHE A 231 5.66 -26.82 -31.42
CA PHE A 231 5.06 -25.67 -32.09
C PHE A 231 3.89 -25.06 -31.30
N ALA A 232 2.98 -25.92 -30.83
CA ALA A 232 1.83 -25.47 -30.02
C ALA A 232 2.28 -24.77 -28.72
N LEU A 233 3.25 -25.34 -27.97
CA LEU A 233 3.79 -24.74 -26.78
C LEU A 233 4.51 -23.41 -27.07
N SER A 234 5.23 -23.32 -28.21
CA SER A 234 5.87 -22.09 -28.64
C SER A 234 4.85 -20.99 -28.91
N ILE A 235 3.71 -21.34 -29.54
CA ILE A 235 2.59 -20.40 -29.77
C ILE A 235 2.03 -19.93 -28.41
N VAL A 236 1.73 -20.85 -27.49
CA VAL A 236 1.19 -20.50 -26.17
C VAL A 236 2.12 -19.52 -25.42
N VAL A 237 3.42 -19.82 -25.39
CA VAL A 237 4.42 -18.96 -24.75
C VAL A 237 4.49 -17.60 -25.44
N ALA A 238 4.48 -17.57 -26.78
CA ALA A 238 4.47 -16.33 -27.55
C ALA A 238 3.22 -15.49 -27.28
N LEU A 239 2.04 -16.08 -27.25
CA LEU A 239 0.79 -15.39 -26.94
C LEU A 239 0.81 -14.80 -25.54
N LEU A 240 1.26 -15.53 -24.53
CA LEU A 240 1.40 -15.02 -23.15
C LEU A 240 2.37 -13.85 -23.08
N PHE A 241 3.44 -13.86 -23.88
CA PHE A 241 4.39 -12.74 -23.95
C PHE A 241 3.78 -11.52 -24.64
N PHE A 242 3.16 -11.69 -25.82
CA PHE A 242 2.61 -10.57 -26.59
C PHE A 242 1.40 -9.92 -25.90
N PHE A 243 0.55 -10.71 -25.26
CA PHE A 243 -0.62 -10.23 -24.53
C PHE A 243 -0.36 -10.00 -23.02
N SER A 244 0.89 -9.95 -22.60
CA SER A 244 1.25 -9.83 -21.17
C SER A 244 0.66 -8.59 -20.49
N ASN A 245 0.54 -7.47 -21.19
CA ASN A 245 -0.11 -6.26 -20.68
C ASN A 245 -1.63 -6.46 -20.47
N ASP A 246 -2.32 -7.01 -21.48
CA ASP A 246 -3.77 -7.23 -21.44
C ASP A 246 -4.17 -8.29 -20.42
N LEU A 247 -3.30 -9.27 -20.20
CA LEU A 247 -3.42 -10.30 -19.18
C LEU A 247 -3.01 -9.82 -17.76
N GLY A 248 -2.53 -8.59 -17.63
CA GLY A 248 -2.07 -8.03 -16.36
C GLY A 248 -0.79 -8.67 -15.81
N LEU A 249 -0.01 -9.35 -16.65
CA LEU A 249 1.28 -9.96 -16.29
C LEU A 249 2.43 -8.94 -16.36
N SER A 250 2.26 -7.90 -17.14
CA SER A 250 3.14 -6.72 -17.20
C SER A 250 2.30 -5.45 -17.37
N SER A 251 2.92 -4.29 -17.25
CA SER A 251 2.24 -3.01 -17.47
C SER A 251 3.23 -1.98 -17.98
N SER A 252 3.28 -1.85 -19.31
CA SER A 252 4.09 -0.81 -19.94
C SER A 252 3.48 0.57 -19.76
N GLU A 253 4.31 1.61 -19.81
CA GLU A 253 3.84 3.00 -19.74
C GLU A 253 2.81 3.32 -20.84
N SER A 254 3.00 2.80 -22.05
CA SER A 254 2.07 2.95 -23.15
C SER A 254 0.72 2.28 -22.87
N HIS A 255 0.72 1.11 -22.23
CA HIS A 255 -0.51 0.43 -21.83
C HIS A 255 -1.26 1.23 -20.75
N ILE A 256 -0.54 1.79 -19.76
CA ILE A 256 -1.13 2.64 -18.72
C ILE A 256 -1.79 3.88 -19.37
N LYS A 257 -1.06 4.59 -20.23
CA LYS A 257 -1.59 5.77 -20.95
C LYS A 257 -2.84 5.45 -21.76
N LYS A 258 -2.82 4.33 -22.49
CA LYS A 258 -3.97 3.86 -23.27
C LYS A 258 -5.17 3.54 -22.37
N THR A 259 -4.93 2.91 -21.23
CA THR A 259 -6.00 2.52 -20.27
C THR A 259 -6.61 3.75 -19.58
N LEU A 260 -5.82 4.79 -19.31
CA LEU A 260 -6.30 6.03 -18.70
C LEU A 260 -7.07 6.91 -19.72
N GLY A 261 -6.66 6.92 -20.97
CA GLY A 261 -7.37 7.56 -22.08
C GLY A 261 -7.08 9.06 -22.24
N GLY A 262 -6.99 9.84 -21.15
CA GLY A 262 -6.76 11.27 -21.17
C GLY A 262 -5.30 11.67 -20.96
N GLN A 263 -4.87 12.76 -21.62
CA GLN A 263 -3.55 13.35 -21.39
C GLN A 263 -3.66 14.89 -21.43
N ALA A 264 -3.03 15.54 -20.47
CA ALA A 264 -2.83 17.00 -20.44
C ALA A 264 -1.34 17.31 -20.33
N GLU A 265 -0.90 18.37 -21.00
CA GLU A 265 0.49 18.80 -21.00
C GLU A 265 0.60 20.24 -20.54
N THR A 266 1.58 20.52 -19.69
CA THR A 266 1.90 21.85 -19.19
C THR A 266 3.37 22.18 -19.44
N GLU A 267 3.87 23.28 -18.91
CA GLU A 267 5.28 23.63 -19.01
C GLU A 267 6.17 22.55 -18.39
N HIS A 268 5.81 22.04 -17.19
CA HIS A 268 6.64 21.13 -16.41
C HIS A 268 6.11 19.71 -16.30
N PHE A 269 4.87 19.44 -16.75
CA PHE A 269 4.21 18.14 -16.56
C PHE A 269 3.64 17.54 -17.84
N VAL A 270 3.55 16.20 -17.83
CA VAL A 270 2.69 15.39 -18.69
C VAL A 270 1.79 14.57 -17.78
N ILE A 271 0.49 14.87 -17.75
CA ILE A 271 -0.47 14.27 -16.82
C ILE A 271 -1.37 13.32 -17.59
N SER A 272 -1.29 12.02 -17.29
CA SER A 272 -2.19 11.00 -17.84
C SER A 272 -3.29 10.70 -16.80
N TYR A 273 -4.56 10.70 -17.24
CA TYR A 273 -5.71 10.62 -16.35
C TYR A 273 -6.89 9.87 -16.98
N PRO A 274 -7.83 9.31 -16.18
CA PRO A 274 -9.06 8.71 -16.70
C PRO A 274 -9.97 9.79 -17.33
N ASP A 275 -10.08 9.78 -18.65
CA ASP A 275 -10.86 10.76 -19.42
C ASP A 275 -12.38 10.69 -19.16
N THR A 276 -12.85 9.55 -18.66
CA THR A 276 -14.24 9.35 -18.25
C THR A 276 -14.59 10.08 -16.95
N LEU A 277 -13.61 10.29 -16.08
CA LEU A 277 -13.81 10.80 -14.71
C LEU A 277 -13.40 12.28 -14.56
N LEU A 278 -12.31 12.69 -15.20
CA LEU A 278 -11.79 14.06 -15.04
C LEU A 278 -12.08 14.91 -16.27
N LYS A 279 -12.90 15.96 -16.08
CA LYS A 279 -13.31 16.89 -17.14
C LYS A 279 -13.46 18.31 -16.59
N GLY A 280 -13.54 19.29 -17.50
CA GLY A 280 -13.90 20.67 -17.19
C GLY A 280 -13.06 21.31 -16.09
N ALA A 281 -13.71 22.04 -15.20
CA ALA A 281 -13.07 22.79 -14.10
C ALA A 281 -12.21 21.91 -13.20
N ARG A 282 -12.63 20.69 -12.88
CA ARG A 282 -11.88 19.79 -12.01
C ARG A 282 -10.54 19.36 -12.65
N LEU A 283 -10.54 19.06 -13.94
CA LEU A 283 -9.30 18.77 -14.68
C LEU A 283 -8.37 19.98 -14.67
N ALA A 284 -8.91 21.18 -15.00
CA ALA A 284 -8.13 22.41 -15.01
C ALA A 284 -7.48 22.69 -13.65
N GLN A 285 -8.20 22.49 -12.55
CA GLN A 285 -7.65 22.65 -11.19
C GLN A 285 -6.51 21.69 -10.92
N ILE A 286 -6.68 20.41 -11.24
CA ILE A 286 -5.65 19.40 -11.02
C ILE A 286 -4.39 19.74 -11.84
N VAL A 287 -4.55 20.16 -13.09
CA VAL A 287 -3.45 20.58 -13.96
C VAL A 287 -2.71 21.77 -13.36
N GLN A 288 -3.45 22.79 -12.91
CA GLN A 288 -2.87 23.99 -12.30
C GLN A 288 -2.28 23.73 -10.90
N LEU A 289 -2.82 22.78 -10.15
CA LEU A 289 -2.26 22.37 -8.85
C LEU A 289 -0.84 21.80 -9.00
N HIS A 290 -0.56 21.09 -10.09
CA HIS A 290 0.79 20.60 -10.39
C HIS A 290 1.77 21.75 -10.59
N GLU A 291 1.43 22.74 -11.41
CA GLU A 291 2.28 23.91 -11.63
C GLU A 291 2.43 24.78 -10.38
N PHE A 292 1.38 24.95 -9.61
CA PHE A 292 1.42 25.66 -8.33
C PHE A 292 2.42 25.01 -7.35
N TYR A 293 2.35 23.70 -7.17
CA TYR A 293 3.31 22.99 -6.32
C TYR A 293 4.71 22.96 -6.92
N TYR A 294 4.85 22.90 -8.24
CA TYR A 294 6.15 23.01 -8.88
C TYR A 294 6.85 24.33 -8.50
N VAL A 295 6.15 25.45 -8.58
CA VAL A 295 6.71 26.76 -8.22
C VAL A 295 7.06 26.83 -6.73
N GLN A 296 6.21 26.30 -5.86
CA GLN A 296 6.50 26.25 -4.42
C GLN A 296 7.75 25.42 -4.11
N LEU A 297 7.82 24.20 -4.66
CA LEU A 297 8.91 23.27 -4.41
C LEU A 297 10.22 23.72 -5.04
N SER A 298 10.17 24.30 -6.24
CA SER A 298 11.32 24.95 -6.87
C SER A 298 11.98 25.98 -5.97
N ARG A 299 11.17 26.82 -5.32
CA ARG A 299 11.65 27.83 -4.35
C ARG A 299 12.15 27.20 -3.04
N ALA A 300 11.36 26.29 -2.46
CA ALA A 300 11.68 25.66 -1.18
C ALA A 300 12.96 24.81 -1.24
N LEU A 301 13.08 24.01 -2.29
CA LEU A 301 14.22 23.11 -2.51
C LEU A 301 15.34 23.78 -3.33
N ARG A 302 15.13 24.95 -3.91
CA ARG A 302 16.09 25.62 -4.83
C ARG A 302 16.56 24.67 -5.93
N VAL A 303 15.61 24.04 -6.63
CA VAL A 303 15.82 23.10 -7.74
C VAL A 303 14.88 23.48 -8.86
N ARG A 304 15.36 23.39 -10.10
CA ARG A 304 14.54 23.45 -11.31
C ARG A 304 14.75 22.16 -12.08
N THR A 305 13.67 21.48 -12.41
CA THR A 305 13.75 20.24 -13.17
C THR A 305 14.10 20.55 -14.62
N THR A 306 14.94 19.70 -15.23
CA THR A 306 15.36 19.83 -16.63
C THR A 306 14.47 19.02 -17.58
N ARG A 307 13.52 18.26 -17.05
CA ARG A 307 12.63 17.37 -17.80
C ARG A 307 11.22 17.53 -17.26
N LYS A 308 10.23 17.29 -18.12
CA LYS A 308 8.83 17.21 -17.68
C LYS A 308 8.62 16.00 -16.77
N ILE A 309 7.80 16.19 -15.76
CA ILE A 309 7.40 15.16 -14.80
C ILE A 309 6.14 14.47 -15.33
N HIS A 310 6.16 13.16 -15.38
CA HIS A 310 5.03 12.35 -15.83
C HIS A 310 4.16 11.95 -14.62
N THR A 311 2.97 12.49 -14.52
CA THR A 311 1.99 12.10 -13.49
C THR A 311 0.95 11.17 -14.07
N PHE A 312 0.74 10.03 -13.44
CA PHE A 312 -0.32 9.07 -13.73
C PHE A 312 -1.37 9.13 -12.62
N LEU A 313 -2.57 9.58 -12.98
CA LEU A 313 -3.70 9.66 -12.06
C LEU A 313 -4.61 8.45 -12.28
N TYR A 314 -4.97 7.77 -11.21
CA TYR A 314 -5.80 6.57 -11.26
C TYR A 314 -7.18 6.85 -10.65
N ALA A 315 -8.23 6.28 -11.27
CA ALA A 315 -9.61 6.44 -10.80
C ALA A 315 -9.83 5.83 -9.40
N SER A 316 -9.11 4.75 -9.09
CA SER A 316 -9.22 4.05 -7.81
C SER A 316 -7.95 3.32 -7.43
N ALA A 317 -7.85 2.96 -6.14
CA ALA A 317 -6.78 2.10 -5.63
C ALA A 317 -6.75 0.73 -6.34
N GLU A 318 -7.91 0.19 -6.73
CA GLU A 318 -8.00 -1.07 -7.46
C GLU A 318 -7.39 -0.95 -8.87
N GLN A 319 -7.74 0.10 -9.62
CA GLN A 319 -7.15 0.36 -10.94
C GLN A 319 -5.64 0.52 -10.84
N LYS A 320 -5.17 1.31 -9.87
CA LYS A 320 -3.73 1.51 -9.63
C LYS A 320 -3.04 0.20 -9.26
N GLY A 321 -3.62 -0.59 -8.36
CA GLY A 321 -3.10 -1.90 -7.96
C GLY A 321 -2.97 -2.87 -9.14
N ARG A 322 -3.95 -2.88 -10.04
CA ARG A 322 -3.90 -3.71 -11.26
C ARG A 322 -2.79 -3.27 -12.21
N LEU A 323 -2.64 -1.96 -12.44
CA LEU A 323 -1.72 -1.41 -13.43
C LEU A 323 -0.28 -1.34 -12.96
N ILE A 324 -0.03 -0.96 -11.69
CA ILE A 324 1.34 -0.76 -11.22
C ILE A 324 1.75 -1.63 -10.04
N GLY A 325 0.79 -2.31 -9.38
CA GLY A 325 1.06 -3.17 -8.21
C GLY A 325 1.00 -2.47 -6.86
N ALA A 326 0.70 -1.16 -6.81
CA ALA A 326 0.44 -0.43 -5.57
C ALA A 326 -1.02 0.04 -5.55
N ALA A 327 -1.83 -0.43 -4.61
CA ALA A 327 -3.22 -0.05 -4.51
C ALA A 327 -3.41 1.21 -3.65
N GLY A 328 -3.20 1.13 -2.36
CA GLY A 328 -3.34 2.24 -1.43
C GLY A 328 -2.18 3.22 -1.45
N THR A 329 -0.96 2.73 -1.61
CA THR A 329 0.26 3.54 -1.54
C THR A 329 0.46 4.37 -2.80
N ASN A 330 0.42 5.70 -2.72
CA ASN A 330 0.91 6.58 -3.78
C ASN A 330 2.44 6.52 -3.82
N LEU A 331 3.04 6.78 -4.96
CA LEU A 331 4.49 6.64 -5.09
C LEU A 331 5.09 7.52 -6.18
N ALA A 332 6.33 7.91 -5.97
CA ALA A 332 7.21 8.51 -6.96
C ALA A 332 8.27 7.53 -7.45
N LYS A 333 8.67 7.67 -8.72
CA LYS A 333 9.88 7.06 -9.29
C LYS A 333 10.83 8.18 -9.75
N PRO A 334 11.64 8.73 -8.85
CA PRO A 334 12.47 9.90 -9.12
C PRO A 334 13.41 9.71 -10.31
N TRP A 335 13.95 8.51 -10.49
CA TRP A 335 14.85 8.17 -11.60
C TRP A 335 14.16 8.11 -12.97
N LEU A 336 12.81 7.95 -13.00
CA LEU A 336 11.99 7.98 -14.21
C LEU A 336 11.22 9.31 -14.36
N TRP A 337 11.28 10.21 -13.37
CA TRP A 337 10.47 11.44 -13.32
C TRP A 337 8.96 11.14 -13.36
N GLN A 338 8.55 10.11 -12.64
CA GLN A 338 7.16 9.62 -12.63
C GLN A 338 6.53 9.71 -11.25
N LEU A 339 5.23 10.03 -11.25
CA LEU A 339 4.32 10.01 -10.10
C LEU A 339 3.13 9.10 -10.40
N HIS A 340 2.70 8.34 -9.41
CA HIS A 340 1.54 7.44 -9.50
C HIS A 340 0.61 7.70 -8.32
N ILE A 341 -0.54 8.35 -8.55
CA ILE A 341 -1.41 8.90 -7.50
C ILE A 341 -2.86 8.52 -7.78
N ASN A 342 -3.62 8.11 -6.75
CA ASN A 342 -5.07 8.00 -6.83
C ASN A 342 -5.69 9.40 -6.87
N ILE A 343 -6.68 9.63 -7.73
CA ILE A 343 -7.34 10.94 -7.84
C ILE A 343 -7.92 11.39 -6.48
N GLY A 344 -8.46 10.45 -5.70
CA GLY A 344 -9.00 10.75 -4.37
C GLY A 344 -7.96 11.27 -3.37
N ASP A 345 -6.68 10.96 -3.58
CA ASP A 345 -5.58 11.32 -2.69
C ASP A 345 -4.76 12.52 -3.19
N ILE A 346 -5.12 13.12 -4.32
CA ILE A 346 -4.27 14.10 -5.00
C ILE A 346 -3.95 15.32 -4.13
N ASP A 347 -4.93 15.82 -3.41
CA ASP A 347 -4.76 16.98 -2.53
C ASP A 347 -3.84 16.71 -1.34
N ALA A 348 -3.76 15.47 -0.89
CA ALA A 348 -2.95 15.04 0.24
C ALA A 348 -1.55 14.55 -0.18
N SER A 349 -1.42 13.96 -1.38
CA SER A 349 -0.21 13.23 -1.75
C SER A 349 0.64 13.91 -2.83
N LEU A 350 0.05 14.76 -3.68
CA LEU A 350 0.77 15.31 -4.83
C LEU A 350 2.04 16.06 -4.42
N LYS A 351 1.95 16.91 -3.40
CA LYS A 351 3.09 17.69 -2.91
C LYS A 351 4.18 16.79 -2.35
N HIS A 352 3.81 15.78 -1.58
CA HIS A 352 4.70 14.77 -1.02
C HIS A 352 5.50 14.04 -2.12
N GLU A 353 4.79 13.47 -3.07
CA GLU A 353 5.41 12.69 -4.15
C GLU A 353 6.28 13.57 -5.07
N LEU A 354 5.89 14.83 -5.28
CA LEU A 354 6.70 15.79 -6.01
C LEU A 354 8.05 16.07 -5.31
N VAL A 355 8.09 16.12 -3.98
CA VAL A 355 9.36 16.32 -3.25
C VAL A 355 10.37 15.23 -3.61
N HIS A 356 9.93 13.97 -3.73
CA HIS A 356 10.81 12.87 -4.13
C HIS A 356 11.39 13.07 -5.52
N VAL A 357 10.57 13.54 -6.48
CA VAL A 357 11.03 13.81 -7.84
C VAL A 357 12.01 15.00 -7.87
N PHE A 358 11.72 16.08 -7.13
CA PHE A 358 12.65 17.21 -7.03
C PHE A 358 13.97 16.82 -6.34
N ALA A 359 13.90 15.91 -5.37
CA ALA A 359 15.08 15.42 -4.67
C ALA A 359 16.02 14.57 -5.56
N ALA A 360 15.53 14.09 -6.71
CA ALA A 360 16.36 13.40 -7.70
C ALA A 360 17.57 14.21 -8.19
N ASP A 361 17.47 15.55 -8.16
CA ASP A 361 18.53 16.47 -8.60
C ASP A 361 19.76 16.43 -7.66
N PHE A 362 19.53 16.19 -6.38
CA PHE A 362 20.59 16.14 -5.37
C PHE A 362 20.70 14.79 -4.65
N GLY A 363 20.01 13.76 -5.14
CA GLY A 363 20.11 12.38 -4.67
C GLY A 363 21.41 11.70 -5.11
N PHE A 364 21.54 10.40 -4.77
CA PHE A 364 22.67 9.60 -5.21
C PHE A 364 22.67 9.47 -6.76
N PRO A 365 23.79 9.70 -7.45
CA PRO A 365 23.81 9.94 -8.90
C PRO A 365 23.18 8.84 -9.76
N LEU A 366 23.32 7.57 -9.37
CA LEU A 366 22.84 6.43 -10.15
C LEU A 366 21.34 6.21 -10.00
N ILE A 367 20.84 6.20 -8.76
CA ILE A 367 19.45 5.88 -8.41
C ILE A 367 18.59 7.12 -8.14
N ARG A 368 19.19 8.31 -8.10
CA ARG A 368 18.54 9.61 -7.91
C ARG A 368 17.64 9.72 -6.67
N VAL A 369 17.95 8.98 -5.62
CA VAL A 369 17.25 9.04 -4.33
C VAL A 369 18.25 9.25 -3.20
N GLY A 370 17.77 9.51 -1.99
CA GLY A 370 18.60 9.64 -0.79
C GLY A 370 19.27 8.33 -0.39
N ILE A 371 20.25 8.43 0.49
CA ILE A 371 21.05 7.26 0.91
C ILE A 371 20.26 6.30 1.82
N ASN A 372 19.25 6.79 2.52
CA ASN A 372 18.39 5.97 3.38
C ASN A 372 16.96 6.51 3.42
N SER A 373 16.00 5.61 3.75
CA SER A 373 14.58 5.93 3.75
C SER A 373 14.20 7.02 4.78
N GLY A 374 14.90 7.12 5.90
CA GLY A 374 14.63 8.15 6.91
C GLY A 374 14.90 9.57 6.39
N LEU A 375 15.91 9.75 5.52
CA LEU A 375 16.14 11.03 4.85
C LEU A 375 15.19 11.26 3.67
N ILE A 376 14.81 10.20 2.96
CA ILE A 376 13.91 10.28 1.80
C ILE A 376 12.52 10.73 2.24
N GLU A 377 11.91 9.99 3.14
CA GLU A 377 10.56 10.29 3.67
C GLU A 377 10.57 11.51 4.59
N GLY A 378 11.63 11.63 5.39
CA GLY A 378 11.81 12.78 6.27
C GLY A 378 11.89 14.11 5.53
N LEU A 379 12.46 14.17 4.32
CA LEU A 379 12.46 15.39 3.50
C LEU A 379 11.06 15.75 3.02
N ALA A 380 10.30 14.79 2.54
CA ALA A 380 8.96 15.02 2.02
C ALA A 380 8.05 15.61 3.12
N VAL A 381 7.98 14.94 4.27
CA VAL A 381 7.23 15.43 5.44
C VAL A 381 7.75 16.79 5.96
N ALA A 382 9.08 17.00 5.97
CA ALA A 382 9.67 18.28 6.38
C ALA A 382 9.25 19.46 5.49
N VAL A 383 9.04 19.21 4.19
CA VAL A 383 8.60 20.24 3.23
C VAL A 383 7.10 20.48 3.32
N GLU A 384 6.30 19.46 3.54
CA GLU A 384 4.85 19.58 3.75
C GLU A 384 4.51 20.31 5.04
N ARG A 385 5.27 20.10 6.11
CA ARG A 385 5.12 20.70 7.47
C ARG A 385 3.92 20.21 8.27
N ILE A 386 2.99 19.50 7.67
CA ILE A 386 1.79 18.97 8.30
C ILE A 386 1.78 17.45 8.08
N GLU A 387 1.44 16.72 9.13
CA GLU A 387 1.27 15.28 9.10
C GLU A 387 0.11 14.90 10.03
N TYR A 388 -0.78 14.01 9.63
CA TYR A 388 -1.98 13.67 10.40
C TYR A 388 -2.76 14.91 10.90
N GLU A 389 -2.91 15.91 10.03
CA GLU A 389 -3.58 17.17 10.33
C GLU A 389 -2.96 17.96 11.52
N GLU A 390 -1.67 17.77 11.80
CA GLU A 390 -0.93 18.49 12.84
C GLU A 390 0.41 19.01 12.30
N PRO A 391 0.90 20.15 12.84
CA PRO A 391 2.26 20.61 12.53
C PRO A 391 3.28 19.54 12.93
N VAL A 392 4.20 19.21 12.04
CA VAL A 392 5.12 18.07 12.20
C VAL A 392 5.96 18.11 13.49
N HIS A 393 6.37 19.29 13.94
CA HIS A 393 7.13 19.42 15.20
C HIS A 393 6.26 19.16 16.42
N ARG A 394 5.02 19.65 16.43
CA ARG A 394 4.06 19.40 17.52
C ARG A 394 3.76 17.90 17.62
N LEU A 395 3.52 17.26 16.48
CA LEU A 395 3.22 15.84 16.44
C LEU A 395 4.42 14.97 16.85
N ALA A 396 5.63 15.32 16.42
CA ALA A 396 6.85 14.64 16.84
C ALA A 396 7.12 14.82 18.36
N ALA A 397 6.87 16.00 18.90
CA ALA A 397 6.97 16.25 20.34
C ALA A 397 5.98 15.36 21.12
N LEU A 398 4.74 15.23 20.61
CA LEU A 398 3.72 14.38 21.18
C LEU A 398 4.14 12.90 21.19
N VAL A 399 4.70 12.41 20.09
CA VAL A 399 5.23 11.04 19.94
C VAL A 399 6.40 10.78 20.90
N VAL A 400 7.35 11.72 20.99
CA VAL A 400 8.56 11.59 21.83
C VAL A 400 8.21 11.65 23.31
N GLN A 401 7.39 12.62 23.74
CA GLN A 401 7.04 12.81 25.15
C GLN A 401 6.18 11.65 25.68
N ASN A 402 5.38 10.99 24.83
CA ASN A 402 4.59 9.82 25.21
C ASN A 402 5.33 8.48 25.02
N LYS A 403 6.64 8.50 24.78
CA LYS A 403 7.50 7.30 24.62
C LYS A 403 7.04 6.36 23.48
N LEU A 404 6.45 6.92 22.44
CA LEU A 404 5.98 6.20 21.25
C LEU A 404 6.95 6.32 20.07
N ALA A 405 8.02 7.12 20.24
CA ALA A 405 9.03 7.30 19.21
C ALA A 405 9.84 6.02 18.98
N PRO A 406 10.09 5.64 17.73
CA PRO A 406 11.05 4.59 17.40
C PRO A 406 12.48 5.03 17.80
N ASP A 407 13.44 4.12 17.64
CA ASP A 407 14.86 4.46 17.72
C ASP A 407 15.19 5.49 16.62
N VAL A 408 15.34 6.77 17.03
CA VAL A 408 15.53 7.89 16.10
C VAL A 408 16.82 7.75 15.31
N GLU A 409 17.90 7.30 15.96
CA GLU A 409 19.20 7.11 15.31
C GLU A 409 19.14 5.95 14.31
N GLY A 410 18.46 4.88 14.70
CA GLY A 410 18.21 3.73 13.85
C GLY A 410 17.42 4.07 12.58
N LEU A 411 16.49 5.04 12.61
CA LEU A 411 15.73 5.44 11.43
C LEU A 411 16.61 5.89 10.25
N PHE A 412 17.79 6.44 10.54
CA PHE A 412 18.73 6.92 9.53
C PHE A 412 19.78 5.87 9.13
N SER A 413 19.63 4.62 9.57
CA SER A 413 20.38 3.48 9.05
C SER A 413 19.74 2.94 7.77
N LEU A 414 20.46 2.06 7.05
CA LEU A 414 20.03 1.54 5.75
C LEU A 414 18.65 0.84 5.79
N THR A 415 18.34 0.11 6.85
CA THR A 415 17.11 -0.70 6.97
C THR A 415 16.22 -0.31 8.15
N GLY A 416 16.66 0.62 9.00
CA GLY A 416 15.97 0.90 10.27
C GLY A 416 14.60 1.52 10.10
N PHE A 417 14.44 2.42 9.13
CA PHE A 417 13.14 3.01 8.83
C PHE A 417 12.09 1.97 8.44
N MET A 418 12.48 0.97 7.63
CA MET A 418 11.56 -0.09 7.18
C MET A 418 11.15 -1.06 8.31
N LYS A 419 11.97 -1.20 9.35
CA LYS A 419 11.69 -2.08 10.50
C LYS A 419 10.82 -1.41 11.56
N ALA A 420 10.82 -0.10 11.60
CA ALA A 420 10.09 0.70 12.58
C ALA A 420 8.59 0.84 12.21
N PRO A 421 7.72 1.19 13.18
CA PRO A 421 6.32 1.51 12.91
C PRO A 421 6.21 2.71 11.95
N ALA A 422 5.56 2.55 10.80
CA ALA A 422 5.57 3.53 9.72
C ALA A 422 5.11 4.92 10.20
N GLY A 423 3.92 5.06 10.78
CA GLY A 423 3.36 6.37 11.14
C GLY A 423 4.27 7.22 12.04
N ALA A 424 4.81 6.63 13.13
CA ALA A 424 5.73 7.33 14.01
C ALA A 424 7.07 7.65 13.32
N SER A 425 7.53 6.78 12.40
CA SER A 425 8.78 6.97 11.68
C SER A 425 8.72 8.16 10.73
N TYR A 426 7.63 8.33 9.99
CA TYR A 426 7.40 9.49 9.11
C TYR A 426 7.44 10.80 9.89
N VAL A 427 6.69 10.87 10.97
CA VAL A 427 6.60 12.06 11.84
C VAL A 427 7.95 12.42 12.45
N VAL A 428 8.63 11.44 13.03
CA VAL A 428 9.91 11.65 13.72
C VAL A 428 11.00 12.02 12.72
N ALA A 429 11.12 11.31 11.61
CA ALA A 429 12.09 11.64 10.56
C ALA A 429 11.79 13.01 9.92
N GLY A 430 10.51 13.29 9.62
CA GLY A 430 10.07 14.57 9.07
C GLY A 430 10.41 15.75 9.96
N SER A 431 10.08 15.66 11.25
CA SER A 431 10.40 16.70 12.22
C SER A 431 11.90 16.88 12.41
N PHE A 432 12.68 15.80 12.46
CA PHE A 432 14.13 15.90 12.59
C PHE A 432 14.78 16.50 11.34
N CYS A 433 14.37 16.08 10.14
CA CYS A 433 14.82 16.67 8.88
C CYS A 433 14.45 18.17 8.80
N ARG A 434 13.23 18.53 9.19
CA ARG A 434 12.79 19.93 9.25
C ARG A 434 13.65 20.76 10.22
N TYR A 435 13.93 20.25 11.42
CA TYR A 435 14.81 20.90 12.38
C TYR A 435 16.22 21.15 11.80
N LEU A 436 16.78 20.16 11.09
CA LEU A 436 18.09 20.31 10.43
C LEU A 436 18.05 21.37 9.33
N ILE A 437 16.98 21.40 8.53
CA ILE A 437 16.80 22.39 7.46
C ILE A 437 16.67 23.80 8.04
N ASP A 438 15.85 23.99 9.07
CA ASP A 438 15.63 25.31 9.69
C ASP A 438 16.87 25.85 10.39
N ARG A 439 17.62 24.97 11.06
CA ARG A 439 18.78 25.39 11.87
C ARG A 439 20.07 25.52 11.05
N TYR A 440 20.27 24.67 10.03
CA TYR A 440 21.53 24.57 9.31
C TYR A 440 21.42 24.88 7.82
N GLY A 441 20.20 25.03 7.31
CA GLY A 441 19.89 25.40 5.93
C GLY A 441 19.81 24.24 4.95
N MET A 442 19.01 24.44 3.90
CA MET A 442 18.72 23.45 2.84
C MET A 442 19.98 22.98 2.11
N ARG A 443 21.00 23.84 1.93
CA ARG A 443 22.24 23.45 1.20
C ARG A 443 22.97 22.30 1.89
N ARG A 444 23.13 22.36 3.22
CA ARG A 444 23.75 21.26 3.99
C ARG A 444 22.90 20.02 4.00
N PHE A 445 21.57 20.19 4.08
CA PHE A 445 20.65 19.06 4.07
C PHE A 445 20.70 18.28 2.74
N LYS A 446 20.79 18.96 1.59
CA LYS A 446 20.96 18.29 0.29
C LYS A 446 22.23 17.41 0.24
N MET A 447 23.32 17.87 0.81
CA MET A 447 24.54 17.06 0.90
C MET A 447 24.33 15.86 1.82
N LEU A 448 23.66 16.05 2.96
CA LEU A 448 23.28 14.95 3.87
C LEU A 448 22.40 13.91 3.17
N TYR A 449 21.39 14.35 2.44
CA TYR A 449 20.47 13.49 1.69
C TYR A 449 21.22 12.54 0.75
N ARG A 450 22.27 13.05 0.12
CA ARG A 450 23.12 12.31 -0.82
C ARG A 450 24.11 11.37 -0.14
N THR A 451 24.72 11.78 0.96
CA THR A 451 25.90 11.11 1.55
C THR A 451 25.60 10.35 2.84
N GLY A 452 24.61 10.81 3.61
CA GLY A 452 24.33 10.29 4.95
C GLY A 452 25.33 10.74 6.04
N GLU A 453 26.29 11.64 5.72
CA GLU A 453 27.44 11.98 6.57
C GLU A 453 27.15 13.12 7.56
N PHE A 454 26.44 12.82 8.64
CA PHE A 454 26.06 13.80 9.63
C PHE A 454 27.26 14.55 10.25
N THR A 455 28.28 13.80 10.69
CA THR A 455 29.42 14.40 11.40
C THR A 455 30.21 15.36 10.53
N ILE A 456 30.45 15.01 9.28
CA ILE A 456 31.20 15.84 8.32
C ILE A 456 30.45 17.14 8.03
N LEU A 457 29.14 17.07 7.86
CA LEU A 457 28.32 18.20 7.40
C LEU A 457 27.91 19.16 8.52
N TYR A 458 27.69 18.64 9.71
CA TYR A 458 27.20 19.45 10.85
C TYR A 458 28.25 19.66 11.95
N GLY A 459 29.42 19.00 11.87
CA GLY A 459 30.45 19.02 12.91
C GLY A 459 30.03 18.29 14.19
N LYS A 460 28.95 17.50 14.14
CA LYS A 460 28.35 16.81 15.26
C LYS A 460 27.84 15.42 14.84
N PRO A 461 28.09 14.36 15.63
CA PRO A 461 27.55 13.04 15.35
C PRO A 461 26.02 13.03 15.51
N LEU A 462 25.36 12.10 14.82
CA LEU A 462 23.91 11.96 14.83
C LEU A 462 23.29 11.94 16.24
N PRO A 463 23.82 11.20 17.24
CA PRO A 463 23.27 11.21 18.60
C PRO A 463 23.25 12.60 19.25
N MET A 464 24.21 13.46 18.92
CA MET A 464 24.25 14.82 19.45
C MET A 464 23.18 15.71 18.80
N LEU A 465 22.98 15.59 17.50
CA LEU A 465 21.91 16.29 16.77
C LEU A 465 20.53 15.85 17.25
N VAL A 466 20.33 14.54 17.49
CA VAL A 466 19.08 13.99 18.05
C VAL A 466 18.81 14.54 19.46
N ARG A 467 19.84 14.67 20.31
CA ARG A 467 19.67 15.29 21.64
C ARG A 467 19.27 16.77 21.56
N GLU A 468 19.85 17.54 20.63
CA GLU A 468 19.50 18.94 20.40
C GLU A 468 18.05 19.08 19.92
N TRP A 469 17.63 18.24 18.97
CA TRP A 469 16.26 18.20 18.47
C TRP A 469 15.27 17.78 19.57
N ARG A 470 15.57 16.76 20.38
CA ARG A 470 14.72 16.38 21.52
C ARG A 470 14.57 17.53 22.55
N ARG A 471 15.62 18.29 22.78
CA ARG A 471 15.54 19.47 23.65
C ARG A 471 14.63 20.56 23.05
N PHE A 472 14.72 20.78 21.76
CA PHE A 472 13.80 21.67 21.03
C PHE A 472 12.34 21.19 21.18
N LEU A 473 12.06 19.91 21.06
CA LEU A 473 10.73 19.34 21.23
C LEU A 473 10.21 19.42 22.69
N GLY A 474 11.08 19.58 23.66
CA GLY A 474 10.69 19.75 25.09
C GLY A 474 9.90 21.02 25.36
N GLY A 475 9.89 21.98 24.43
CA GLY A 475 9.13 23.24 24.57
C GLY A 475 7.63 23.13 24.23
N PHE A 476 7.15 21.98 23.77
CA PHE A 476 5.72 21.76 23.46
C PHE A 476 4.97 21.20 24.67
N TYR A 477 3.75 21.72 24.90
CA TYR A 477 2.88 21.30 25.98
C TYR A 477 1.65 20.56 25.44
N PHE A 478 1.17 19.55 26.19
CA PHE A 478 0.08 18.67 25.79
C PHE A 478 -0.90 18.43 26.93
N ASN A 479 -2.16 18.21 26.57
CA ASN A 479 -3.22 17.81 27.49
C ASN A 479 -3.49 16.30 27.47
N GLY A 480 -4.44 15.82 28.28
CA GLY A 480 -4.81 14.40 28.34
C GLY A 480 -5.41 13.86 27.03
N GLY A 481 -6.13 14.68 26.27
CA GLY A 481 -6.69 14.33 24.97
C GLY A 481 -5.61 14.11 23.91
N ASP A 482 -4.58 14.95 23.91
CA ASP A 482 -3.41 14.80 23.03
C ASP A 482 -2.71 13.44 23.25
N ARG A 483 -2.59 12.99 24.50
CA ARG A 483 -2.01 11.68 24.81
C ARG A 483 -2.84 10.54 24.23
N ALA A 484 -4.16 10.57 24.41
CA ALA A 484 -5.06 9.55 23.87
C ALA A 484 -4.97 9.51 22.34
N LYS A 485 -4.91 10.67 21.68
CA LYS A 485 -4.66 10.80 20.24
C LYS A 485 -3.33 10.17 19.82
N ALA A 486 -2.24 10.44 20.54
CA ALA A 486 -0.92 9.86 20.24
C ALA A 486 -0.94 8.33 20.31
N GLU A 487 -1.54 7.76 21.36
CA GLU A 487 -1.65 6.32 21.51
C GLU A 487 -2.50 5.69 20.39
N TYR A 488 -3.59 6.32 20.01
CA TYR A 488 -4.43 5.87 18.90
C TYR A 488 -3.67 5.85 17.56
N LEU A 489 -2.95 6.92 17.25
CA LEU A 489 -2.25 7.06 15.96
C LEU A 489 -1.00 6.19 15.87
N PHE A 490 -0.23 6.06 16.96
CA PHE A 490 1.14 5.55 16.90
C PHE A 490 1.40 4.27 17.69
N LYS A 491 0.48 3.82 18.55
CA LYS A 491 0.62 2.54 19.28
C LYS A 491 0.28 1.33 18.37
N ARG A 492 0.70 1.38 17.11
CA ARG A 492 0.49 0.31 16.12
C ARG A 492 1.78 -0.49 15.93
N ARG A 493 1.65 -1.81 15.85
CA ARG A 493 2.78 -2.70 15.54
C ARG A 493 3.14 -2.61 14.06
N SER A 494 4.44 -2.73 13.74
CA SER A 494 4.87 -2.93 12.35
C SER A 494 4.34 -4.27 11.82
N ILE A 495 4.33 -4.45 10.51
CA ILE A 495 3.88 -5.70 9.86
C ILE A 495 4.64 -6.92 10.39
N PHE A 496 5.92 -6.76 10.74
CA PHE A 496 6.76 -7.82 11.32
C PHE A 496 6.34 -8.22 12.74
N GLY A 497 5.60 -7.39 13.46
CA GLY A 497 5.08 -7.65 14.79
C GLY A 497 3.61 -8.05 14.84
N LYS A 498 2.93 -8.14 13.67
CA LYS A 498 1.53 -8.57 13.56
C LYS A 498 1.44 -10.07 13.29
N GLU A 499 0.57 -10.74 14.01
CA GLU A 499 0.21 -12.13 13.68
C GLU A 499 -0.60 -12.16 12.38
N CYS A 500 -0.28 -13.08 11.49
CA CYS A 500 -1.03 -13.34 10.26
C CYS A 500 -1.39 -12.08 9.43
N ALA A 501 -0.49 -11.09 9.35
CA ALA A 501 -0.76 -9.76 8.82
C ALA A 501 -1.47 -9.79 7.45
N ARG A 502 -1.01 -10.62 6.51
CA ARG A 502 -1.58 -10.76 5.16
C ARG A 502 -3.01 -11.31 5.17
N VAL A 503 -3.26 -12.33 5.98
CA VAL A 503 -4.59 -12.97 6.05
C VAL A 503 -5.61 -12.00 6.64
N ILE A 504 -5.25 -11.36 7.76
CA ILE A 504 -6.11 -10.39 8.44
C ILE A 504 -6.40 -9.18 7.53
N ALA A 505 -5.41 -8.67 6.80
CA ALA A 505 -5.60 -7.57 5.88
C ALA A 505 -6.58 -7.92 4.74
N ASN A 506 -6.47 -9.12 4.17
CA ASN A 506 -7.38 -9.59 3.12
C ASN A 506 -8.80 -9.77 3.65
N VAL A 507 -8.97 -10.39 4.83
CA VAL A 507 -10.30 -10.57 5.46
C VAL A 507 -10.94 -9.23 5.84
N ASN A 508 -10.16 -8.28 6.37
CA ASN A 508 -10.66 -6.95 6.68
C ASN A 508 -11.04 -6.15 5.42
N LYS A 509 -10.36 -6.39 4.30
CA LYS A 509 -10.73 -5.82 3.01
C LYS A 509 -12.05 -6.40 2.52
N GLU A 510 -12.18 -7.73 2.51
CA GLU A 510 -13.44 -8.43 2.17
C GLU A 510 -14.61 -7.89 3.00
N SER A 511 -14.42 -7.76 4.31
CA SER A 511 -15.46 -7.21 5.20
C SER A 511 -15.85 -5.77 4.85
N ARG A 512 -14.87 -4.90 4.51
CA ARG A 512 -15.18 -3.52 4.07
C ARG A 512 -16.00 -3.49 2.79
N GLU A 513 -15.67 -4.35 1.84
CA GLU A 513 -16.38 -4.48 0.58
C GLU A 513 -17.83 -4.97 0.81
N LEU A 514 -18.01 -5.96 1.68
CA LEU A 514 -19.33 -6.45 2.07
C LEU A 514 -20.17 -5.36 2.77
N LEU A 515 -19.56 -4.58 3.67
CA LEU A 515 -20.22 -3.43 4.30
C LEU A 515 -20.62 -2.36 3.26
N ALA A 516 -19.77 -2.06 2.31
CA ALA A 516 -20.07 -1.11 1.22
C ALA A 516 -21.20 -1.62 0.32
N GLN A 517 -21.29 -2.93 0.11
CA GLN A 517 -22.37 -3.60 -0.61
C GLN A 517 -23.64 -3.80 0.25
N ARG A 518 -23.63 -3.35 1.53
CA ARG A 518 -24.74 -3.52 2.49
C ARG A 518 -25.07 -4.97 2.84
N ARG A 519 -24.13 -5.90 2.64
CA ARG A 519 -24.22 -7.32 2.98
C ARG A 519 -23.76 -7.54 4.43
N TYR A 520 -24.52 -6.98 5.37
CA TYR A 520 -24.08 -6.85 6.75
C TYR A 520 -23.92 -8.17 7.50
N GLU A 521 -24.77 -9.17 7.26
CA GLU A 521 -24.63 -10.51 7.87
C GLU A 521 -23.35 -11.21 7.41
N GLU A 522 -23.04 -11.12 6.13
CA GLU A 522 -21.82 -11.70 5.57
C GLU A 522 -20.57 -10.94 6.06
N ALA A 523 -20.68 -9.62 6.23
CA ALA A 523 -19.64 -8.82 6.85
C ALA A 523 -19.36 -9.24 8.30
N LEU A 524 -20.39 -9.61 9.08
CA LEU A 524 -20.21 -10.16 10.42
C LEU A 524 -19.43 -11.45 10.41
N VAL A 525 -19.77 -12.39 9.52
CA VAL A 525 -19.04 -13.66 9.37
C VAL A 525 -17.56 -13.39 9.01
N SER A 526 -17.31 -12.45 8.09
CA SER A 526 -15.94 -12.09 7.69
C SER A 526 -15.17 -11.43 8.85
N THR A 527 -15.81 -10.51 9.59
CA THR A 527 -15.16 -9.87 10.75
C THR A 527 -14.89 -10.85 11.89
N ASP A 528 -15.78 -11.81 12.13
CA ASP A 528 -15.58 -12.84 13.15
C ASP A 528 -14.37 -13.71 12.82
N ARG A 529 -14.20 -14.13 11.57
CA ARG A 529 -12.97 -14.81 11.10
C ARG A 529 -11.71 -13.97 11.37
N SER A 530 -11.75 -12.67 11.10
CA SER A 530 -10.60 -11.78 11.38
C SER A 530 -10.28 -11.73 12.88
N LEU A 531 -11.31 -11.60 13.73
CA LEU A 531 -11.19 -11.47 15.18
C LEU A 531 -10.74 -12.79 15.87
N GLU A 532 -11.10 -13.96 15.33
CA GLU A 532 -10.59 -15.26 15.76
C GLU A 532 -9.07 -15.36 15.59
N HIS A 533 -8.54 -14.71 14.58
CA HIS A 533 -7.11 -14.70 14.33
C HIS A 533 -6.35 -13.70 15.21
N SER A 534 -6.81 -12.47 15.25
CA SER A 534 -6.22 -11.41 16.09
C SER A 534 -7.22 -10.28 16.28
N MET A 535 -7.22 -9.71 17.47
CA MET A 535 -8.02 -8.51 17.75
C MET A 535 -7.46 -7.32 16.99
N SER A 536 -8.13 -6.91 15.91
CA SER A 536 -7.78 -5.76 15.08
C SER A 536 -8.80 -4.63 15.28
N VAL A 537 -8.29 -3.40 15.31
CA VAL A 537 -9.13 -2.18 15.41
C VAL A 537 -10.13 -2.13 14.24
N ASP A 538 -9.65 -2.41 13.03
CA ASP A 538 -10.46 -2.37 11.82
C ASP A 538 -11.59 -3.42 11.87
N ALA A 539 -11.29 -4.67 12.24
CA ALA A 539 -12.30 -5.71 12.37
C ALA A 539 -13.34 -5.40 13.46
N ALA A 540 -12.89 -4.86 14.60
CA ALA A 540 -13.81 -4.49 15.69
C ALA A 540 -14.72 -3.33 15.27
N PHE A 541 -14.20 -2.32 14.57
CA PHE A 541 -14.98 -1.21 14.03
C PHE A 541 -16.01 -1.70 12.99
N GLN A 542 -15.57 -2.56 12.06
CA GLN A 542 -16.43 -3.12 11.02
C GLN A 542 -17.54 -4.00 11.60
N LYS A 543 -17.21 -4.86 12.59
CA LYS A 543 -18.20 -5.70 13.29
C LYS A 543 -19.26 -4.84 13.99
N THR A 544 -18.81 -3.84 14.73
CA THR A 544 -19.77 -2.95 15.45
C THR A 544 -20.62 -2.18 14.46
N THR A 545 -20.05 -1.73 13.33
CA THR A 545 -20.82 -1.10 12.25
C THR A 545 -21.89 -2.05 11.68
N ALA A 546 -21.53 -3.31 11.39
CA ALA A 546 -22.48 -4.31 10.89
C ALA A 546 -23.61 -4.58 11.88
N LEU A 547 -23.29 -4.74 13.18
CA LEU A 547 -24.29 -4.93 14.24
C LEU A 547 -25.27 -3.76 14.34
N LEU A 548 -24.76 -2.51 14.27
CA LEU A 548 -25.61 -1.32 14.26
C LEU A 548 -26.53 -1.30 13.04
N ARG A 549 -26.02 -1.61 11.84
CA ARG A 549 -26.82 -1.63 10.60
C ARG A 549 -27.87 -2.73 10.56
N LEU A 550 -27.66 -3.81 11.32
CA LEU A 550 -28.62 -4.90 11.50
C LEU A 550 -29.63 -4.66 12.63
N GLY A 551 -29.53 -3.55 13.36
CA GLY A 551 -30.38 -3.27 14.52
C GLY A 551 -30.06 -4.08 15.79
N ARG A 552 -28.91 -4.77 15.81
CA ARG A 552 -28.44 -5.60 16.94
C ARG A 552 -27.70 -4.74 17.97
N TYR A 553 -28.37 -3.69 18.47
CA TYR A 553 -27.75 -2.62 19.27
C TYR A 553 -27.18 -3.10 20.59
N THR A 554 -27.91 -3.99 21.31
CA THR A 554 -27.43 -4.54 22.59
C THR A 554 -26.14 -5.37 22.42
N GLU A 555 -26.02 -6.09 21.32
CA GLU A 555 -24.82 -6.84 21.01
C GLU A 555 -23.66 -5.90 20.65
N ALA A 556 -23.95 -4.82 19.91
CA ALA A 556 -22.96 -3.79 19.59
C ALA A 556 -22.39 -3.14 20.87
N VAL A 557 -23.26 -2.78 21.84
CA VAL A 557 -22.83 -2.24 23.15
C VAL A 557 -21.96 -3.25 23.89
N LYS A 558 -22.43 -4.48 24.07
CA LYS A 558 -21.68 -5.54 24.76
C LYS A 558 -20.31 -5.76 24.15
N PHE A 559 -20.23 -5.85 22.82
CA PHE A 559 -19.00 -6.06 22.10
C PHE A 559 -18.02 -4.88 22.25
N ALA A 560 -18.53 -3.66 22.08
CA ALA A 560 -17.69 -2.46 22.20
C ALA A 560 -17.18 -2.29 23.65
N GLU A 561 -18.04 -2.41 24.66
CA GLU A 561 -17.64 -2.27 26.07
C GLU A 561 -16.60 -3.32 26.48
N SER A 562 -16.77 -4.59 26.08
CA SER A 562 -15.81 -5.65 26.40
C SER A 562 -14.41 -5.38 25.83
N ASN A 563 -14.34 -4.75 24.66
CA ASN A 563 -13.06 -4.38 24.03
C ASN A 563 -12.47 -3.09 24.61
N LEU A 564 -13.28 -2.18 25.08
CA LEU A 564 -12.86 -0.92 25.70
C LEU A 564 -12.52 -1.07 27.19
N ALA A 565 -12.96 -2.14 27.86
CA ALA A 565 -12.61 -2.45 29.26
C ALA A 565 -11.14 -2.79 29.45
N ASP A 566 -10.47 -3.33 28.42
CA ASP A 566 -9.04 -3.58 28.41
C ASP A 566 -8.26 -2.28 28.25
N SER A 567 -7.67 -1.77 29.34
CA SER A 567 -6.93 -0.50 29.36
C SER A 567 -5.74 -0.48 28.38
N ALA A 568 -5.13 -1.64 28.07
CA ALA A 568 -4.03 -1.75 27.12
C ALA A 568 -4.49 -1.50 25.67
N ARG A 569 -5.77 -1.77 25.37
CA ARG A 569 -6.39 -1.64 24.04
C ARG A 569 -7.22 -0.37 23.90
N ALA A 570 -7.83 0.11 24.97
CA ALA A 570 -8.82 1.19 24.94
C ALA A 570 -8.37 2.43 24.13
N ALA A 571 -7.11 2.81 24.25
CA ALA A 571 -6.55 3.94 23.52
C ALA A 571 -6.48 3.67 21.99
N SER A 572 -6.16 2.45 21.57
CA SER A 572 -6.13 2.08 20.14
C SER A 572 -7.53 1.96 19.54
N PHE A 573 -8.56 1.75 20.36
CA PHE A 573 -9.95 1.58 19.97
C PHE A 573 -10.80 2.85 20.11
N LEU A 574 -10.21 4.04 20.07
CA LEU A 574 -10.90 5.31 20.23
C LEU A 574 -12.12 5.47 19.29
N THR A 575 -11.99 5.08 18.02
CA THR A 575 -13.09 5.16 17.05
C THR A 575 -14.24 4.20 17.36
N LEU A 576 -13.97 3.09 18.06
CA LEU A 576 -15.02 2.17 18.51
C LEU A 576 -15.95 2.83 19.51
N ARG A 577 -15.47 3.78 20.33
CA ARG A 577 -16.31 4.56 21.24
C ARG A 577 -17.35 5.42 20.52
N VAL A 578 -17.06 5.89 19.30
CA VAL A 578 -18.04 6.63 18.50
C VAL A 578 -19.25 5.74 18.19
N LEU A 579 -18.97 4.50 17.74
CA LEU A 579 -20.03 3.53 17.46
C LEU A 579 -20.75 3.08 18.73
N LEU A 580 -20.08 3.02 19.88
CA LEU A 580 -20.70 2.77 21.18
C LEU A 580 -21.68 3.90 21.54
N GLY A 581 -21.31 5.17 21.32
CA GLY A 581 -22.22 6.30 21.50
C GLY A 581 -23.44 6.23 20.58
N ASP A 582 -23.24 5.84 19.31
CA ASP A 582 -24.38 5.62 18.37
C ASP A 582 -25.27 4.45 18.82
N ALA A 583 -24.69 3.39 19.38
CA ALA A 583 -25.45 2.26 19.94
C ALA A 583 -26.28 2.66 21.18
N PHE A 584 -25.70 3.47 22.07
CA PHE A 584 -26.48 4.05 23.20
C PHE A 584 -27.62 4.94 22.71
N TRP A 585 -27.41 5.78 21.71
CA TRP A 585 -28.47 6.57 21.09
C TRP A 585 -29.56 5.67 20.49
N ALA A 586 -29.17 4.59 19.82
CA ALA A 586 -30.12 3.62 19.29
C ALA A 586 -31.01 3.01 20.35
N LEU A 587 -30.47 2.76 21.55
CA LEU A 587 -31.18 2.23 22.73
C LEU A 587 -31.86 3.31 23.61
N ASP A 588 -32.01 4.53 23.09
CA ASP A 588 -32.58 5.69 23.80
C ASP A 588 -31.81 6.15 25.06
N SER A 589 -30.57 5.67 25.23
CA SER A 589 -29.66 6.12 26.31
C SER A 589 -28.92 7.38 25.91
N VAL A 590 -29.67 8.49 25.72
CA VAL A 590 -29.14 9.76 25.19
C VAL A 590 -28.04 10.35 26.06
N GLU A 591 -28.16 10.28 27.39
CA GLU A 591 -27.16 10.79 28.33
C GLU A 591 -25.82 10.04 28.17
N SER A 592 -25.85 8.72 28.05
CA SER A 592 -24.65 7.90 27.81
C SER A 592 -24.01 8.22 26.45
N ALA A 593 -24.81 8.41 25.42
CA ALA A 593 -24.36 8.81 24.09
C ALA A 593 -23.67 10.18 24.13
N LEU A 594 -24.26 11.18 24.76
CA LEU A 594 -23.70 12.53 24.94
C LEU A 594 -22.35 12.46 25.66
N LYS A 595 -22.28 11.74 26.77
CA LYS A 595 -21.05 11.59 27.55
C LYS A 595 -19.92 11.01 26.68
N VAL A 596 -20.17 9.91 26.00
CA VAL A 596 -19.16 9.22 25.19
C VAL A 596 -18.71 10.10 24.03
N HIS A 597 -19.62 10.73 23.29
CA HIS A 597 -19.25 11.60 22.17
C HIS A 597 -18.47 12.84 22.62
N ALA A 598 -18.85 13.46 23.75
CA ALA A 598 -18.15 14.62 24.30
C ALA A 598 -16.71 14.26 24.78
N GLU A 599 -16.52 13.09 25.37
CA GLU A 599 -15.19 12.61 25.77
C GLU A 599 -14.27 12.43 24.57
N ILE A 600 -14.79 11.88 23.47
CA ILE A 600 -13.94 11.66 22.27
C ILE A 600 -13.65 12.99 21.57
N LEU A 601 -14.62 13.89 21.47
CA LEU A 601 -14.39 15.20 20.84
C LEU A 601 -13.23 15.96 21.49
N ARG A 602 -13.02 15.83 22.80
CA ARG A 602 -11.88 16.46 23.52
C ARG A 602 -10.51 15.94 23.06
N THR A 603 -10.45 14.80 22.38
CA THR A 603 -9.18 14.26 21.84
C THR A 603 -8.78 14.93 20.53
N HIS A 604 -9.72 15.59 19.87
CA HIS A 604 -9.51 16.20 18.56
C HIS A 604 -8.79 15.24 17.60
N LEU A 605 -9.33 14.05 17.41
CA LEU A 605 -8.67 12.95 16.70
C LEU A 605 -8.34 13.31 15.24
N SER A 606 -9.35 13.81 14.53
CA SER A 606 -9.20 14.38 13.17
C SER A 606 -10.29 15.41 12.92
N VAL A 607 -10.13 16.25 11.90
CA VAL A 607 -11.13 17.25 11.50
C VAL A 607 -12.47 16.58 11.15
N SER A 608 -12.42 15.44 10.47
CA SER A 608 -13.65 14.70 10.10
C SER A 608 -14.35 14.09 11.30
N TRP A 609 -13.61 13.59 12.29
CA TRP A 609 -14.21 13.09 13.54
C TRP A 609 -14.75 14.23 14.40
N ASP A 610 -14.05 15.37 14.47
CA ASP A 610 -14.53 16.54 15.22
C ASP A 610 -15.86 17.05 14.65
N GLU A 611 -15.99 17.13 13.33
CA GLU A 611 -17.24 17.49 12.67
C GLU A 611 -18.34 16.46 12.95
N ALA A 612 -18.05 15.17 12.75
CA ALA A 612 -19.04 14.11 12.94
C ALA A 612 -19.56 14.03 14.39
N LEU A 613 -18.68 14.25 15.38
CA LEU A 613 -19.04 14.29 16.80
C LEU A 613 -19.77 15.58 17.17
N SER A 614 -19.36 16.72 16.63
CA SER A 614 -20.06 18.00 16.86
C SER A 614 -21.49 17.96 16.34
N LEU A 615 -21.74 17.35 15.18
CA LEU A 615 -23.10 17.14 14.67
C LEU A 615 -23.94 16.27 15.62
N ARG A 616 -23.38 15.15 16.10
CA ARG A 616 -24.07 14.26 17.05
C ARG A 616 -24.42 14.97 18.35
N LEU A 617 -23.47 15.74 18.90
CA LEU A 617 -23.70 16.49 20.12
C LEU A 617 -24.76 17.59 19.93
N GLU A 618 -24.72 18.36 18.84
CA GLU A 618 -25.72 19.37 18.51
C GLU A 618 -27.13 18.77 18.39
N ILE A 619 -27.26 17.56 17.83
CA ILE A 619 -28.53 16.84 17.68
C ILE A 619 -29.00 16.31 19.04
N LEU A 620 -28.14 15.59 19.78
CA LEU A 620 -28.47 14.92 21.02
C LEU A 620 -28.84 15.88 22.15
N LEU A 621 -28.33 17.12 22.13
CA LEU A 621 -28.68 18.17 23.05
C LEU A 621 -30.10 18.72 22.83
N ARG A 622 -30.75 18.37 21.72
CA ARG A 622 -32.14 18.81 21.37
C ARG A 622 -33.04 17.57 21.23
N PRO A 623 -33.86 17.25 22.24
CA PRO A 623 -34.62 15.99 22.30
C PRO A 623 -35.51 15.70 21.07
N ASP A 624 -36.18 16.73 20.53
CA ASP A 624 -37.02 16.56 19.35
C ASP A 624 -36.20 16.27 18.09
N LEU A 625 -35.09 16.98 17.90
CA LEU A 625 -34.18 16.75 16.79
C LEU A 625 -33.49 15.39 16.92
N ALA A 626 -33.11 15.00 18.14
CA ALA A 626 -32.52 13.69 18.43
C ALA A 626 -33.45 12.54 18.04
N ARG A 627 -34.74 12.68 18.34
CA ARG A 627 -35.77 11.69 17.96
C ARG A 627 -35.97 11.66 16.44
N THR A 628 -36.06 12.82 15.81
CA THR A 628 -36.34 12.95 14.38
C THR A 628 -35.19 12.46 13.52
N LEU A 629 -33.92 12.74 13.91
CA LEU A 629 -32.71 12.34 13.17
C LEU A 629 -32.12 10.99 13.59
N LYS A 630 -32.64 10.34 14.65
CA LYS A 630 -32.20 8.99 15.04
C LYS A 630 -32.20 8.00 13.87
N PRO A 631 -33.26 7.92 13.02
CA PRO A 631 -33.26 7.01 11.88
C PRO A 631 -32.11 7.27 10.89
N TYR A 632 -31.79 8.52 10.64
CA TYR A 632 -30.69 8.89 9.73
C TYR A 632 -29.34 8.29 10.15
N TYR A 633 -29.02 8.28 11.45
CA TYR A 633 -27.76 7.78 11.97
C TYR A 633 -27.74 6.27 12.20
N VAL A 634 -28.85 5.70 12.60
CA VAL A 634 -28.89 4.37 13.23
C VAL A 634 -29.58 3.32 12.35
N SER A 635 -30.72 3.63 11.70
CA SER A 635 -31.52 2.60 11.06
C SER A 635 -31.69 2.70 9.55
N LEU A 636 -31.56 3.89 8.95
CA LEU A 636 -31.73 4.05 7.51
C LEU A 636 -30.45 3.64 6.78
N ASN A 637 -30.53 2.56 6.02
CA ASN A 637 -29.42 2.01 5.24
C ASN A 637 -29.36 2.51 3.79
N GLU A 638 -30.50 2.98 3.25
CA GLU A 638 -30.61 3.48 1.88
C GLU A 638 -30.40 4.99 1.81
N ASP A 639 -29.54 5.43 0.86
CA ASP A 639 -29.23 6.84 0.68
C ASP A 639 -30.46 7.64 0.25
N SER A 640 -31.32 7.05 -0.59
CA SER A 640 -32.62 7.66 -0.99
C SER A 640 -33.54 7.92 0.19
N ALA A 641 -33.63 6.97 1.14
CA ALA A 641 -34.43 7.11 2.33
C ALA A 641 -33.85 8.16 3.29
N ARG A 642 -32.52 8.23 3.41
CA ARG A 642 -31.84 9.25 4.21
C ARG A 642 -32.06 10.66 3.65
N VAL A 643 -31.89 10.82 2.32
CA VAL A 643 -32.18 12.09 1.63
C VAL A 643 -33.63 12.49 1.80
N ALA A 644 -34.60 11.58 1.57
CA ALA A 644 -36.01 11.85 1.71
C ALA A 644 -36.40 12.27 3.15
N LEU A 645 -35.79 11.67 4.16
CA LEU A 645 -35.99 12.10 5.56
C LEU A 645 -35.51 13.54 5.75
N LEU A 646 -34.31 13.88 5.33
CA LEU A 646 -33.75 15.22 5.49
C LEU A 646 -34.53 16.26 4.71
N GLU A 647 -34.99 15.99 3.48
CA GLU A 647 -35.82 16.88 2.69
C GLU A 647 -37.19 17.16 3.36
N ARG A 648 -37.75 16.13 3.98
CA ARG A 648 -39.03 16.30 4.73
C ARG A 648 -38.83 17.22 5.94
N ILE A 649 -37.73 17.06 6.68
CA ILE A 649 -37.42 17.88 7.86
C ILE A 649 -37.15 19.32 7.43
N VAL A 650 -36.29 19.54 6.41
CA VAL A 650 -35.97 20.89 5.89
C VAL A 650 -37.24 21.59 5.35
N ARG A 651 -38.19 20.87 4.76
CA ARG A 651 -39.46 21.45 4.35
C ARG A 651 -40.35 21.89 5.54
N ALA A 652 -40.30 21.14 6.64
CA ALA A 652 -41.06 21.47 7.86
C ALA A 652 -40.39 22.57 8.68
N GLU A 653 -39.06 22.59 8.71
CA GLU A 653 -38.24 23.52 9.49
C GLU A 653 -37.10 24.07 8.57
N PRO A 654 -37.41 25.07 7.71
CA PRO A 654 -36.48 25.57 6.71
C PRO A 654 -35.21 26.24 7.28
N ASP A 655 -35.29 26.71 8.52
CA ASP A 655 -34.21 27.44 9.20
C ASP A 655 -33.40 26.55 10.16
N GLU A 656 -33.63 25.21 10.16
CA GLU A 656 -32.89 24.31 11.05
C GLU A 656 -31.49 24.01 10.50
N PRO A 657 -30.42 24.55 11.13
CA PRO A 657 -29.09 24.57 10.51
C PRO A 657 -28.47 23.18 10.37
N VAL A 658 -28.68 22.26 11.32
CA VAL A 658 -28.08 20.94 11.30
C VAL A 658 -28.64 20.06 10.19
N THR A 659 -29.94 20.10 9.99
CA THR A 659 -30.61 19.32 8.92
C THR A 659 -30.28 19.84 7.54
N MET A 660 -30.22 21.16 7.36
CA MET A 660 -29.79 21.78 6.12
C MET A 660 -28.33 21.39 5.80
N PHE A 661 -27.46 21.44 6.80
CA PHE A 661 -26.04 21.05 6.65
C PHE A 661 -25.91 19.55 6.29
N LEU A 662 -26.68 18.66 6.92
CA LEU A 662 -26.71 17.24 6.58
C LEU A 662 -27.24 17.00 5.16
N LEU A 663 -28.31 17.71 4.75
CA LEU A 663 -28.84 17.61 3.39
C LEU A 663 -27.80 18.09 2.34
N ALA A 664 -27.10 19.17 2.63
CA ALA A 664 -26.01 19.64 1.77
C ALA A 664 -24.89 18.59 1.62
N ARG A 665 -24.54 17.88 2.68
CA ARG A 665 -23.58 16.76 2.63
C ARG A 665 -24.06 15.64 1.71
N GLU A 666 -25.33 15.26 1.78
CA GLU A 666 -25.90 14.25 0.86
C GLU A 666 -25.91 14.78 -0.59
N ARG A 667 -26.17 16.07 -0.83
CA ARG A 667 -26.05 16.68 -2.17
C ARG A 667 -24.62 16.62 -2.71
N ILE A 668 -23.63 16.87 -1.86
CA ILE A 668 -22.21 16.73 -2.23
C ILE A 668 -21.88 15.30 -2.62
N ALA A 669 -22.34 14.31 -1.84
CA ALA A 669 -22.12 12.89 -2.13
C ALA A 669 -22.71 12.44 -3.48
N HIS A 670 -23.76 13.13 -3.95
CA HIS A 670 -24.41 12.89 -5.24
C HIS A 670 -23.94 13.88 -6.34
N GLU A 671 -22.83 14.58 -6.13
CA GLU A 671 -22.24 15.55 -7.06
C GLU A 671 -23.16 16.74 -7.44
N LYS A 672 -24.19 17.00 -6.65
CA LYS A 672 -25.13 18.14 -6.83
C LYS A 672 -24.56 19.41 -6.17
N PHE A 673 -23.43 19.91 -6.70
CA PHE A 673 -22.65 20.94 -6.03
C PHE A 673 -23.35 22.29 -5.93
N ASP A 674 -24.10 22.70 -6.94
CA ASP A 674 -24.86 23.97 -6.91
C ASP A 674 -25.98 23.94 -5.85
N GLU A 675 -26.74 22.82 -5.76
CA GLU A 675 -27.76 22.62 -4.71
C GLU A 675 -27.09 22.65 -3.31
N ALA A 676 -25.94 22.01 -3.17
CA ALA A 676 -25.20 21.98 -1.91
C ALA A 676 -24.74 23.39 -1.49
N ILE A 677 -24.23 24.20 -2.42
CA ILE A 677 -23.83 25.59 -2.16
C ILE A 677 -25.02 26.41 -1.72
N GLN A 678 -26.17 26.31 -2.41
CA GLN A 678 -27.37 27.05 -2.05
C GLN A 678 -27.86 26.70 -0.62
N LEU A 679 -27.85 25.41 -0.28
CA LEU A 679 -28.18 24.96 1.07
C LEU A 679 -27.20 25.51 2.10
N LEU A 680 -25.90 25.36 1.88
CA LEU A 680 -24.86 25.80 2.83
C LEU A 680 -24.85 27.33 3.01
N ASP A 681 -25.10 28.11 1.95
CA ASP A 681 -25.21 29.56 2.04
C ASP A 681 -26.46 30.00 2.83
N ALA A 682 -27.55 29.25 2.67
CA ALA A 682 -28.79 29.51 3.40
C ALA A 682 -28.77 29.05 4.88
N VAL A 683 -27.82 28.18 5.26
CA VAL A 683 -27.69 27.72 6.67
C VAL A 683 -27.41 28.91 7.58
N PRO A 684 -28.25 29.16 8.61
CA PRO A 684 -27.93 30.12 9.66
C PRO A 684 -26.57 29.82 10.32
N ALA A 685 -25.91 30.85 10.87
CA ALA A 685 -24.63 30.69 11.52
C ALA A 685 -24.66 29.54 12.57
N MET A 686 -23.77 28.56 12.41
CA MET A 686 -23.72 27.41 13.30
C MET A 686 -23.15 27.84 14.68
N LYS A 687 -23.76 27.38 15.77
CA LYS A 687 -23.30 27.69 17.13
C LYS A 687 -21.93 27.07 17.41
N SER A 688 -21.66 25.88 16.88
CA SER A 688 -20.39 25.21 17.01
C SER A 688 -19.35 25.81 16.06
N PRO A 689 -18.22 26.35 16.56
CA PRO A 689 -17.12 26.84 15.71
C PRO A 689 -16.58 25.76 14.76
N ILE A 690 -16.59 24.50 15.20
CA ILE A 690 -16.14 23.35 14.39
C ILE A 690 -17.06 23.16 13.17
N LEU A 691 -18.37 23.25 13.37
CA LEU A 691 -19.35 23.10 12.30
C LEU A 691 -19.37 24.32 11.37
N GLU A 692 -19.18 25.51 11.92
CA GLU A 692 -19.08 26.73 11.12
C GLU A 692 -17.81 26.69 10.24
N LEU A 693 -16.67 26.30 10.80
CA LEU A 693 -15.45 26.03 10.01
C LEU A 693 -15.71 25.02 8.89
N ALA A 694 -16.38 23.91 9.20
CA ALA A 694 -16.69 22.87 8.23
C ALA A 694 -17.61 23.39 7.11
N ARG A 695 -18.59 24.25 7.44
CA ARG A 695 -19.49 24.91 6.48
C ARG A 695 -18.72 25.81 5.54
N GLN A 696 -17.91 26.74 6.06
CA GLN A 696 -17.14 27.68 5.27
C GLN A 696 -16.11 26.98 4.39
N ARG A 697 -15.42 25.98 4.91
CA ARG A 697 -14.45 25.17 4.12
C ARG A 697 -15.15 24.43 2.97
N ARG A 698 -16.34 23.85 3.18
CA ARG A 698 -17.11 23.19 2.12
C ARG A 698 -17.54 24.17 1.04
N LEU A 699 -18.06 25.33 1.42
CA LEU A 699 -18.41 26.39 0.48
C LEU A 699 -17.19 26.80 -0.36
N GLY A 700 -16.03 26.98 0.27
CA GLY A 700 -14.78 27.25 -0.42
C GLY A 700 -14.38 26.14 -1.38
N GLN A 701 -14.39 24.89 -0.94
CA GLN A 701 -14.03 23.72 -1.75
C GLN A 701 -14.98 23.52 -2.93
N LEU A 702 -16.30 23.64 -2.73
CA LEU A 702 -17.30 23.53 -3.80
C LEU A 702 -17.18 24.67 -4.81
N SER A 703 -16.99 25.91 -4.34
CA SER A 703 -16.77 27.07 -5.20
C SER A 703 -15.50 26.90 -6.03
N LEU A 704 -14.43 26.39 -5.41
CA LEU A 704 -13.20 26.05 -6.11
C LEU A 704 -13.47 24.97 -7.18
N ALA A 705 -14.18 23.89 -6.83
CA ALA A 705 -14.50 22.79 -7.75
C ALA A 705 -15.31 23.24 -8.97
N LEU A 706 -16.13 24.28 -8.82
CA LEU A 706 -16.91 24.88 -9.89
C LEU A 706 -16.18 26.00 -10.64
N GLY A 707 -14.89 26.24 -10.36
CA GLY A 707 -14.11 27.31 -11.00
C GLY A 707 -14.46 28.73 -10.51
N ARG A 708 -15.18 28.88 -9.39
CA ARG A 708 -15.60 30.17 -8.81
C ARG A 708 -14.54 30.68 -7.82
N TYR A 709 -13.32 30.98 -8.32
CA TYR A 709 -12.12 31.19 -7.49
C TYR A 709 -12.24 32.36 -6.52
N GLU A 710 -12.79 33.51 -6.95
CA GLU A 710 -12.97 34.66 -6.08
C GLU A 710 -13.98 34.36 -4.93
N ARG A 711 -15.03 33.63 -5.23
CA ARG A 711 -15.99 33.21 -4.20
C ARG A 711 -15.38 32.19 -3.22
N ALA A 712 -14.59 31.26 -3.73
CA ALA A 712 -13.84 30.31 -2.93
C ALA A 712 -12.90 31.00 -1.93
N LYS A 713 -12.21 32.05 -2.40
CA LYS A 713 -11.29 32.88 -1.60
C LYS A 713 -12.02 33.55 -0.43
N VAL A 714 -13.22 34.11 -0.66
CA VAL A 714 -14.02 34.73 0.40
C VAL A 714 -14.35 33.70 1.50
N TYR A 715 -14.84 32.51 1.12
CA TYR A 715 -15.19 31.49 2.09
C TYR A 715 -13.97 30.94 2.86
N PHE A 716 -12.84 30.71 2.17
CA PHE A 716 -11.60 30.31 2.86
C PHE A 716 -11.11 31.39 3.81
N TRP A 717 -11.21 32.67 3.43
CA TRP A 717 -10.85 33.76 4.33
C TRP A 717 -11.77 33.82 5.56
N GLN A 718 -13.08 33.68 5.38
CA GLN A 718 -14.04 33.63 6.49
C GLN A 718 -13.78 32.45 7.42
N SER A 719 -13.35 31.31 6.87
CA SER A 719 -13.05 30.11 7.66
C SER A 719 -11.91 30.27 8.64
N LEU A 720 -10.97 31.21 8.38
CA LEU A 720 -9.86 31.53 9.31
C LEU A 720 -10.35 32.03 10.68
N ASN A 721 -11.54 32.62 10.78
CA ASN A 721 -12.10 33.09 12.03
C ASN A 721 -12.56 31.93 12.96
N HIS A 722 -12.64 30.71 12.46
CA HIS A 722 -13.17 29.55 13.17
C HIS A 722 -12.15 28.44 13.36
N VAL A 723 -10.85 28.69 13.01
CA VAL A 723 -9.79 27.72 13.22
C VAL A 723 -9.56 27.46 14.71
N TYR A 724 -9.40 26.20 15.05
CA TYR A 724 -9.13 25.73 16.41
C TYR A 724 -7.85 24.87 16.51
N ARG A 725 -7.14 24.72 15.39
CA ARG A 725 -5.81 24.07 15.28
C ARG A 725 -4.91 24.85 14.34
N ASP A 726 -3.63 24.95 14.65
CA ASP A 726 -2.64 25.66 13.84
C ASP A 726 -2.52 25.09 12.41
N SER A 727 -2.68 23.78 12.25
CA SER A 727 -2.63 23.11 10.95
C SER A 727 -3.74 23.55 10.00
N GLN A 728 -4.92 23.85 10.53
CA GLN A 728 -6.06 24.30 9.72
C GLN A 728 -5.79 25.68 9.11
N ALA A 729 -5.16 26.59 9.87
CA ALA A 729 -4.75 27.88 9.34
C ALA A 729 -3.76 27.71 8.18
N LEU A 730 -2.75 26.86 8.34
CA LEU A 730 -1.76 26.59 7.29
C LEU A 730 -2.41 25.99 6.01
N GLU A 731 -3.35 25.06 6.19
CA GLU A 731 -4.08 24.46 5.06
C GLU A 731 -4.94 25.51 4.34
N ILE A 732 -5.70 26.31 5.08
CA ILE A 732 -6.54 27.36 4.52
C ILE A 732 -5.70 28.42 3.79
N GLU A 733 -4.58 28.85 4.36
CA GLU A 733 -3.65 29.77 3.70
C GLU A 733 -3.10 29.21 2.39
N GLU A 734 -2.83 27.92 2.33
CA GLU A 734 -2.39 27.26 1.09
C GLU A 734 -3.52 27.24 0.03
N ARG A 735 -4.76 27.01 0.45
CA ARG A 735 -5.95 27.11 -0.44
C ARG A 735 -6.18 28.53 -0.93
N LEU A 736 -6.01 29.54 -0.10
CA LEU A 736 -6.09 30.95 -0.50
C LEU A 736 -5.03 31.29 -1.56
N LYS A 737 -3.78 30.89 -1.35
CA LYS A 737 -2.70 31.06 -2.34
C LYS A 737 -3.00 30.36 -3.65
N PHE A 738 -3.63 29.18 -3.60
CA PHE A 738 -4.04 28.46 -4.80
C PHE A 738 -5.20 29.17 -5.51
N CYS A 739 -6.18 29.71 -4.81
CA CYS A 739 -7.22 30.55 -5.41
C CYS A 739 -6.63 31.77 -6.12
N GLU A 740 -5.67 32.46 -5.50
CA GLU A 740 -4.95 33.59 -6.13
C GLU A 740 -4.19 33.14 -7.39
N TRP A 741 -3.53 31.99 -7.35
CA TRP A 741 -2.88 31.40 -8.52
C TRP A 741 -3.87 31.16 -9.66
N MET A 742 -5.02 30.57 -9.37
CA MET A 742 -6.05 30.26 -10.36
C MET A 742 -6.65 31.52 -11.00
N THR A 743 -6.80 32.60 -10.23
CA THR A 743 -7.29 33.88 -10.77
C THR A 743 -6.26 34.48 -11.74
N THR A 744 -4.99 34.52 -11.35
CA THR A 744 -3.92 35.07 -12.21
C THR A 744 -3.61 34.19 -13.43
N ALA A 745 -3.70 32.88 -13.32
CA ALA A 745 -3.54 31.94 -14.44
C ALA A 745 -4.69 32.09 -15.46
N GLY A 746 -5.92 32.37 -15.00
CA GLY A 746 -7.07 32.64 -15.85
C GLY A 746 -6.94 33.93 -16.66
N GLU A 747 -6.28 34.96 -16.11
CA GLU A 747 -6.02 36.23 -16.79
C GLU A 747 -4.94 36.09 -17.89
N GLN A 748 -4.06 35.11 -17.82
CA GLN A 748 -3.02 34.87 -18.84
C GLN A 748 -3.50 34.01 -20.02
N VAL A 749 -4.65 33.35 -19.90
CA VAL A 749 -5.22 32.47 -20.94
C VAL A 749 -6.31 33.18 -21.76
N ASN A 750 -6.85 34.31 -21.29
CA ASN A 750 -7.75 35.18 -22.01
C ASN A 750 -6.98 36.33 -22.66
#